data_2cf91977b29290b506eb482a4fd69629
#
_entry.id   2cf91977b29290b506eb482a4fd69629
#
_cell.length_a   1.000
_cell.length_b   1.000
_cell.length_c   1.000
_cell.angle_alpha   90.00
_cell.angle_beta   90.00
_cell.angle_gamma   90.00
#
_symmetry.space_group_name_H-M   'P 1'
#
loop_
_entity.id
_entity.type
_entity.pdbx_description
1 polymer ?
#
loop_
_entity_poly.entity_id
_entity_poly.type
_entity_poly.pdbx_seq_one_letter_code
_entity_poly.pdbx_strand_id
1 'polypeptide(L)'
;MIALCVAFTLPSVNNEEPDKRYQWIVLPQGMANSPTMCQLFVGEALQPVHNAFPKLRIVHYIDDVLLASKNKESLDEAYIKLVKELEMKQLFIAPDKVQMGNLGEFLGARITPHFITPQKIELRKDHLKTLNDFQKLLGDINWIRPYMRLSNFELIPLFDILKGDPQLSSPRALTPEARVALEKVERCLEKAKLYRWKEGEDILLCILNTFRQPTGVLWQSGPLLWIYPHVSPNKTLEYYPIAVAQLAILGIKSCIQHFGAPPQKIITPYNANQIQILSSLIDDWALLRCSFDGELDNHYPKDPLLQFFSEHPVIFPKVTASKPISGALDIYTDGSKTGVGAYVVNSQKPVLFQYNPGTPQLTECKIVLEVFKAFKESFNLVSDSAYVVNAVRALEIAGPIRPTSPVCTILLELQKLIWKRTHKFFIQHIRAHSTLPGPMAERNALVDASTRMEFIFHATPLELAKDFHQLYHVPAATLQQKFDISRASARDVVLQCPQCVQFHHPPHVGINPRGLLPLKLWQMDVTHVSAFGRLKYVHVSIDTCSGVIFASPMSGEKSCNVVGHCLEAWAAWGRPDSLKTDNGPTYTSKSFQTFCKIMQVSHSTGLPYNPQGQGIVERAHRTLKELLQKQKGGIADGRPPKEQLSLALFTLNF
;
A
#
# COMPACT_ATOMS: atom_id res chain seq x y z
N MET A 1 38.39 -4.50 12.77
CA MET A 1 37.93 -3.32 13.53
C MET A 1 37.44 -2.28 12.52
N ILE A 2 36.13 -2.16 12.32
CA ILE A 2 35.56 -1.15 11.44
C ILE A 2 35.55 0.14 12.27
N ALA A 3 36.52 1.02 12.03
CA ALA A 3 36.53 2.36 12.60
C ALA A 3 35.36 3.11 12.01
N LEU A 4 34.28 3.22 12.74
CA LEU A 4 33.15 4.06 12.40
C LEU A 4 33.58 5.52 12.56
N CYS A 5 33.85 6.17 11.45
CA CYS A 5 34.16 7.60 11.42
C CYS A 5 32.90 8.45 11.64
N VAL A 6 32.25 8.28 12.79
CA VAL A 6 31.19 9.19 13.23
C VAL A 6 31.79 10.21 14.18
N ALA A 7 31.93 11.43 13.72
CA ALA A 7 32.46 12.53 14.49
C ALA A 7 31.38 13.60 14.72
N PHE A 8 31.48 14.31 15.83
CA PHE A 8 30.67 15.48 16.11
C PHE A 8 31.53 16.63 16.63
N THR A 9 31.06 17.83 16.43
CA THR A 9 31.74 19.03 16.89
C THR A 9 30.90 19.67 17.99
N LEU A 10 31.53 19.96 19.09
CA LEU A 10 30.95 20.82 20.12
C LEU A 10 31.38 22.27 19.82
N PRO A 11 30.42 23.14 19.39
CA PRO A 11 30.74 24.54 19.18
C PRO A 11 31.14 25.22 20.51
N SER A 12 32.10 26.13 20.43
CA SER A 12 32.45 26.94 21.60
C SER A 12 31.33 27.93 21.93
N VAL A 13 31.10 28.16 23.21
CA VAL A 13 30.18 29.22 23.66
C VAL A 13 30.89 30.57 23.46
N ASN A 14 30.24 31.49 22.73
CA ASN A 14 30.75 32.86 22.44
C ASN A 14 32.08 32.94 21.68
N ASN A 15 32.53 31.88 21.01
CA ASN A 15 33.85 31.82 20.32
C ASN A 15 35.06 32.07 21.21
N GLU A 16 34.98 31.80 22.48
CA GLU A 16 36.09 32.00 23.45
C GLU A 16 37.19 30.93 23.33
N GLU A 17 36.82 29.73 22.80
CA GLU A 17 37.76 28.64 22.53
C GLU A 17 37.53 28.05 21.14
N PRO A 18 38.51 27.37 20.50
CA PRO A 18 38.28 26.62 19.29
C PRO A 18 37.25 25.50 19.47
N ASP A 19 36.43 25.25 18.47
CA ASP A 19 35.51 24.13 18.46
C ASP A 19 36.20 22.80 18.74
N LYS A 20 35.65 22.02 19.67
CA LYS A 20 36.18 20.70 20.02
C LYS A 20 35.55 19.63 19.15
N ARG A 21 36.40 18.88 18.45
CA ARG A 21 35.97 17.74 17.62
C ARG A 21 36.16 16.44 18.35
N TYR A 22 35.12 15.60 18.36
CA TYR A 22 35.13 14.28 18.98
C TYR A 22 34.76 13.22 17.94
N GLN A 23 35.33 12.03 18.12
CA GLN A 23 35.01 10.85 17.35
C GLN A 23 34.47 9.78 18.31
N TRP A 24 33.37 9.13 17.90
CA TRP A 24 32.84 8.00 18.61
C TRP A 24 33.79 6.80 18.48
N ILE A 25 34.19 6.21 19.60
CA ILE A 25 34.99 4.97 19.66
C ILE A 25 34.07 3.73 19.86
N VAL A 26 32.79 3.96 20.09
CA VAL A 26 31.73 2.96 20.24
C VAL A 26 30.58 3.26 19.28
N LEU A 27 29.64 2.32 19.11
CA LEU A 27 28.43 2.54 18.33
C LEU A 27 27.58 3.62 18.98
N PRO A 28 27.34 4.79 18.33
CA PRO A 28 26.54 5.85 18.92
C PRO A 28 25.05 5.45 18.94
N GLN A 29 24.39 5.78 20.03
CA GLN A 29 22.94 5.65 20.13
C GLN A 29 22.24 6.61 19.17
N GLY A 30 21.15 6.14 18.53
CA GLY A 30 20.37 6.95 17.58
C GLY A 30 20.88 6.91 16.14
N MET A 31 22.01 6.32 15.83
CA MET A 31 22.45 6.09 14.45
C MET A 31 21.66 4.93 13.84
N ALA A 32 21.14 5.11 12.63
CA ALA A 32 20.28 4.14 11.94
C ALA A 32 20.89 2.72 11.82
N ASN A 33 22.20 2.62 11.63
CA ASN A 33 22.90 1.35 11.44
C ASN A 33 23.46 0.74 12.73
N SER A 34 23.46 1.46 13.86
CA SER A 34 24.03 0.95 15.12
C SER A 34 23.37 -0.35 15.61
N PRO A 35 22.02 -0.50 15.55
CA PRO A 35 21.38 -1.77 15.93
C PRO A 35 21.82 -2.95 15.06
N THR A 36 21.90 -2.75 13.74
CA THR A 36 22.33 -3.80 12.80
C THR A 36 23.78 -4.21 13.05
N MET A 37 24.66 -3.25 13.31
CA MET A 37 26.07 -3.53 13.57
C MET A 37 26.26 -4.23 14.93
N CYS A 38 25.50 -3.84 15.95
CA CYS A 38 25.45 -4.53 17.23
C CYS A 38 25.00 -5.98 17.05
N GLN A 39 23.91 -6.20 16.31
CA GLN A 39 23.38 -7.52 16.01
C GLN A 39 24.42 -8.42 15.33
N LEU A 40 25.15 -7.89 14.35
CA LEU A 40 26.20 -8.64 13.64
C LEU A 40 27.39 -8.96 14.55
N PHE A 41 27.83 -8.00 15.35
CA PHE A 41 28.97 -8.18 16.27
C PHE A 41 28.68 -9.21 17.36
N VAL A 42 27.50 -9.11 17.98
CA VAL A 42 27.06 -10.11 18.97
C VAL A 42 26.88 -11.47 18.30
N GLY A 43 26.29 -11.52 17.09
CA GLY A 43 26.13 -12.76 16.32
C GLY A 43 27.45 -13.46 16.02
N GLU A 44 28.51 -12.70 15.68
CA GLU A 44 29.87 -13.23 15.53
C GLU A 44 30.43 -13.80 16.84
N ALA A 45 30.20 -13.11 17.97
CA ALA A 45 30.64 -13.57 19.29
C ALA A 45 29.92 -14.87 19.73
N LEU A 46 28.67 -15.07 19.29
CA LEU A 46 27.85 -16.26 19.57
C LEU A 46 28.20 -17.47 18.70
N GLN A 47 28.83 -17.28 17.53
CA GLN A 47 29.10 -18.36 16.57
C GLN A 47 29.87 -19.55 17.16
N PRO A 48 30.91 -19.38 18.01
CA PRO A 48 31.61 -20.49 18.66
C PRO A 48 30.71 -21.30 19.62
N VAL A 49 29.72 -20.66 20.22
CA VAL A 49 28.73 -21.34 21.08
C VAL A 49 27.74 -22.15 20.23
N HIS A 50 27.25 -21.60 19.14
CA HIS A 50 26.42 -22.32 18.19
C HIS A 50 27.10 -23.57 17.65
N ASN A 51 28.40 -23.48 17.29
CA ASN A 51 29.16 -24.58 16.74
C ASN A 51 29.40 -25.69 17.78
N ALA A 52 29.60 -25.31 19.03
CA ALA A 52 29.86 -26.28 20.12
C ALA A 52 28.57 -26.98 20.59
N PHE A 53 27.44 -26.31 20.51
CA PHE A 53 26.16 -26.82 21.01
C PHE A 53 25.07 -26.78 19.91
N PRO A 54 25.15 -27.58 18.84
CA PRO A 54 24.24 -27.50 17.69
C PRO A 54 22.78 -27.86 18.04
N LYS A 55 22.56 -28.54 19.17
CA LYS A 55 21.22 -28.90 19.67
C LYS A 55 20.60 -27.82 20.57
N LEU A 56 21.39 -26.83 21.00
CA LEU A 56 20.94 -25.72 21.82
C LEU A 56 20.20 -24.72 20.94
N ARG A 57 19.11 -24.18 21.43
CA ARG A 57 18.43 -23.04 20.78
C ARG A 57 19.01 -21.76 21.37
N ILE A 58 19.68 -20.99 20.53
CA ILE A 58 20.22 -19.67 20.88
C ILE A 58 19.47 -18.65 20.02
N VAL A 59 18.78 -17.73 20.66
CA VAL A 59 18.10 -16.61 20.01
C VAL A 59 18.67 -15.34 20.57
N HIS A 60 19.14 -14.44 19.72
CA HIS A 60 19.58 -13.13 20.18
C HIS A 60 18.94 -12.00 19.38
N TYR A 61 18.70 -10.91 20.04
CA TYR A 61 18.17 -9.69 19.47
C TYR A 61 18.89 -8.48 20.08
N ILE A 62 19.75 -7.84 19.29
CA ILE A 62 20.61 -6.72 19.70
C ILE A 62 21.49 -7.10 20.89
N ASP A 63 21.07 -6.81 22.13
CA ASP A 63 21.76 -7.05 23.39
C ASP A 63 21.13 -8.17 24.23
N ASP A 64 19.92 -8.62 23.89
CA ASP A 64 19.22 -9.69 24.59
C ASP A 64 19.58 -11.07 24.01
N VAL A 65 19.97 -12.02 24.82
CA VAL A 65 20.29 -13.42 24.44
C VAL A 65 19.44 -14.41 25.23
N LEU A 66 18.75 -15.32 24.53
CA LEU A 66 18.00 -16.42 25.12
C LEU A 66 18.65 -17.74 24.75
N LEU A 67 18.99 -18.54 25.75
CA LEU A 67 19.45 -19.92 25.62
C LEU A 67 18.33 -20.89 26.03
N ALA A 68 18.07 -21.93 25.24
CA ALA A 68 17.10 -22.96 25.60
C ALA A 68 17.61 -24.35 25.22
N SER A 69 17.52 -25.30 26.18
CA SER A 69 17.88 -26.72 26.00
C SER A 69 16.90 -27.63 26.72
N LYS A 70 16.78 -28.86 26.23
CA LYS A 70 16.06 -29.94 26.94
C LYS A 70 16.89 -30.52 28.12
N ASN A 71 18.21 -30.33 28.09
CA ASN A 71 19.15 -30.81 29.11
C ASN A 71 19.75 -29.60 29.86
N LYS A 72 19.63 -29.63 31.18
CA LYS A 72 20.16 -28.58 32.07
C LYS A 72 21.67 -28.51 32.03
N GLU A 73 22.37 -29.63 32.07
CA GLU A 73 23.84 -29.69 32.08
C GLU A 73 24.43 -29.03 30.81
N SER A 74 23.86 -29.37 29.62
CA SER A 74 24.24 -28.76 28.36
C SER A 74 23.93 -27.25 28.31
N LEU A 75 22.89 -26.80 29.02
CA LEU A 75 22.56 -25.37 29.13
C LEU A 75 23.57 -24.63 29.99
N ASP A 76 23.97 -25.22 31.15
CA ASP A 76 24.92 -24.63 32.07
C ASP A 76 26.33 -24.55 31.41
N GLU A 77 26.78 -25.60 30.73
CA GLU A 77 28.03 -25.61 29.95
C GLU A 77 28.05 -24.54 28.86
N ALA A 78 26.91 -24.44 28.10
CA ALA A 78 26.76 -23.44 27.05
C ALA A 78 26.79 -22.01 27.61
N TYR A 79 26.17 -21.79 28.78
CA TYR A 79 26.19 -20.49 29.45
C TYR A 79 27.62 -20.09 29.85
N ILE A 80 28.38 -21.01 30.45
CA ILE A 80 29.80 -20.76 30.80
C ILE A 80 30.62 -20.40 29.57
N LYS A 81 30.45 -21.15 28.49
CA LYS A 81 31.12 -20.86 27.21
C LYS A 81 30.68 -19.53 26.63
N LEU A 82 29.37 -19.20 26.65
CA LEU A 82 28.83 -17.93 26.20
C LEU A 82 29.51 -16.75 26.91
N VAL A 83 29.55 -16.78 28.25
CA VAL A 83 30.20 -15.73 29.06
C VAL A 83 31.65 -15.52 28.60
N LYS A 84 32.41 -16.61 28.47
CA LYS A 84 33.80 -16.57 28.03
C LYS A 84 33.99 -15.97 26.63
N GLU A 85 33.15 -16.37 25.66
CA GLU A 85 33.24 -15.86 24.29
C GLU A 85 32.88 -14.37 24.20
N LEU A 86 31.88 -13.93 24.99
CA LEU A 86 31.51 -12.52 25.09
C LEU A 86 32.62 -11.68 25.76
N GLU A 87 33.20 -12.17 26.87
CA GLU A 87 34.31 -11.50 27.55
C GLU A 87 35.55 -11.33 26.65
N MET A 88 35.86 -12.33 25.80
CA MET A 88 36.94 -12.22 24.82
C MET A 88 36.70 -11.11 23.78
N LYS A 89 35.44 -10.76 23.53
CA LYS A 89 35.02 -9.65 22.65
C LYS A 89 34.76 -8.36 23.42
N GLN A 90 35.13 -8.30 24.72
CA GLN A 90 34.90 -7.17 25.64
C GLN A 90 33.39 -6.82 25.81
N LEU A 91 32.55 -7.84 25.74
CA LEU A 91 31.11 -7.74 26.04
C LEU A 91 30.88 -8.39 27.42
N PHE A 92 30.25 -7.65 28.32
CA PHE A 92 30.02 -8.11 29.69
C PHE A 92 28.52 -8.27 29.95
N ILE A 93 28.14 -9.40 30.51
CA ILE A 93 26.78 -9.68 30.93
C ILE A 93 26.55 -9.03 32.29
N ALA A 94 25.46 -8.26 32.42
CA ALA A 94 25.05 -7.70 33.72
C ALA A 94 24.45 -8.82 34.58
N PRO A 95 25.07 -9.14 35.74
CA PRO A 95 24.65 -10.30 36.56
C PRO A 95 23.20 -10.19 37.08
N ASP A 96 22.74 -8.98 37.35
CA ASP A 96 21.42 -8.65 37.85
C ASP A 96 20.32 -8.87 36.79
N LYS A 97 20.69 -8.95 35.49
CA LYS A 97 19.76 -9.20 34.36
C LYS A 97 19.71 -10.66 33.95
N VAL A 98 20.54 -11.52 34.50
CA VAL A 98 20.56 -12.95 34.18
C VAL A 98 19.35 -13.63 34.80
N GLN A 99 18.52 -14.23 33.95
CA GLN A 99 17.33 -14.98 34.33
C GLN A 99 17.62 -16.47 34.15
N MET A 100 17.55 -17.22 35.22
CA MET A 100 17.75 -18.67 35.20
C MET A 100 16.48 -19.42 35.53
N GLY A 101 16.23 -20.54 34.84
CA GLY A 101 15.12 -21.45 35.14
C GLY A 101 14.13 -21.57 33.98
N ASN A 102 12.91 -22.08 34.31
CA ASN A 102 11.84 -22.35 33.33
C ASN A 102 10.92 -21.13 33.09
N LEU A 103 11.19 -20.02 33.77
CA LEU A 103 10.45 -18.76 33.62
C LEU A 103 11.45 -17.71 33.15
N GLY A 104 11.14 -17.03 32.06
CA GLY A 104 11.99 -15.98 31.52
C GLY A 104 11.17 -14.88 30.88
N GLU A 105 11.69 -13.66 30.92
CA GLU A 105 11.18 -12.50 30.20
C GLU A 105 12.12 -12.22 29.03
N PHE A 106 11.60 -12.26 27.80
CA PHE A 106 12.38 -12.03 26.61
C PHE A 106 11.53 -11.26 25.56
N LEU A 107 12.06 -10.16 25.05
CA LEU A 107 11.43 -9.31 24.04
C LEU A 107 9.97 -8.94 24.37
N GLY A 108 9.68 -8.55 25.62
CA GLY A 108 8.34 -8.15 26.06
C GLY A 108 7.34 -9.30 26.22
N ALA A 109 7.81 -10.55 26.18
CA ALA A 109 7.00 -11.72 26.46
C ALA A 109 7.52 -12.46 27.70
N ARG A 110 6.59 -12.95 28.53
CA ARG A 110 6.90 -13.86 29.63
C ARG A 110 6.71 -15.29 29.13
N ILE A 111 7.79 -16.05 29.13
CA ILE A 111 7.84 -17.43 28.68
C ILE A 111 7.77 -18.35 29.90
N THR A 112 6.76 -19.22 29.92
CA THR A 112 6.61 -20.27 30.93
C THR A 112 6.76 -21.65 30.27
N PRO A 113 6.78 -22.78 31.01
CA PRO A 113 6.85 -24.10 30.40
C PRO A 113 5.73 -24.41 29.41
N HIS A 114 4.53 -23.85 29.62
CA HIS A 114 3.33 -24.18 28.84
C HIS A 114 2.78 -23.02 28.01
N PHE A 115 3.05 -21.79 28.41
CA PHE A 115 2.44 -20.60 27.85
C PHE A 115 3.45 -19.51 27.56
N ILE A 116 3.12 -18.65 26.61
CA ILE A 116 3.74 -17.37 26.36
C ILE A 116 2.69 -16.30 26.61
N THR A 117 2.97 -15.36 27.48
CA THR A 117 2.07 -14.25 27.79
C THR A 117 2.79 -12.93 27.50
N PRO A 118 2.10 -11.88 27.05
CA PRO A 118 2.73 -10.58 26.97
C PRO A 118 3.17 -10.13 28.37
N GLN A 119 4.32 -9.49 28.47
CA GLN A 119 4.70 -8.80 29.70
C GLN A 119 3.60 -7.80 30.03
N LYS A 120 3.28 -7.59 31.31
CA LYS A 120 2.17 -6.71 31.73
C LYS A 120 2.38 -5.29 31.12
N ILE A 121 1.67 -5.03 30.04
CA ILE A 121 1.69 -3.73 29.37
C ILE A 121 0.61 -2.89 30.03
N GLU A 122 1.00 -1.85 30.71
CA GLU A 122 0.08 -0.79 31.09
C GLU A 122 -0.23 0.02 29.83
N LEU A 123 -1.46 -0.11 29.33
CA LEU A 123 -1.90 0.69 28.20
C LEU A 123 -1.86 2.16 28.59
N ARG A 124 -1.24 2.98 27.76
CA ARG A 124 -1.13 4.43 27.97
C ARG A 124 -2.50 5.10 27.80
N LYS A 125 -3.26 5.19 28.87
CA LYS A 125 -4.59 5.80 28.89
C LYS A 125 -4.58 7.26 29.29
N ASP A 126 -3.56 7.65 30.07
CA ASP A 126 -3.45 8.96 30.61
C ASP A 126 -3.02 9.96 29.54
N HIS A 127 -3.71 11.10 29.52
CA HIS A 127 -3.38 12.19 28.59
C HIS A 127 -3.57 11.93 27.08
N LEU A 128 -4.54 11.11 26.67
CA LEU A 128 -4.91 10.91 25.27
C LEU A 128 -5.56 12.18 24.69
N LYS A 129 -4.77 13.09 24.10
CA LYS A 129 -5.23 14.38 23.59
C LYS A 129 -4.92 14.61 22.12
N THR A 130 -3.87 14.00 21.59
CA THR A 130 -3.36 14.24 20.24
C THR A 130 -3.39 12.99 19.38
N LEU A 131 -3.34 13.16 18.05
CA LEU A 131 -3.19 12.05 17.10
C LEU A 131 -2.01 11.15 17.46
N ASN A 132 -0.87 11.73 17.83
CA ASN A 132 0.33 11.00 18.24
C ASN A 132 0.10 10.08 19.45
N ASP A 133 -0.70 10.54 20.43
CA ASP A 133 -0.99 9.73 21.62
C ASP A 133 -1.83 8.51 21.26
N PHE A 134 -2.83 8.67 20.39
CA PHE A 134 -3.65 7.56 19.90
C PHE A 134 -2.86 6.62 18.97
N GLN A 135 -1.93 7.13 18.18
CA GLN A 135 -1.05 6.28 17.35
C GLN A 135 -0.15 5.41 18.23
N LYS A 136 0.41 5.97 19.31
CA LYS A 136 1.20 5.21 20.28
C LYS A 136 0.37 4.13 20.98
N LEU A 137 -0.82 4.49 21.45
CA LEU A 137 -1.75 3.53 22.09
C LEU A 137 -2.11 2.39 21.13
N LEU A 138 -2.44 2.70 19.88
CA LEU A 138 -2.77 1.68 18.87
C LEU A 138 -1.55 0.85 18.45
N GLY A 139 -0.36 1.43 18.48
CA GLY A 139 0.91 0.72 18.31
C GLY A 139 1.11 -0.33 19.41
N ASP A 140 0.90 0.05 20.67
CA ASP A 140 0.97 -0.85 21.83
C ASP A 140 -0.09 -1.98 21.70
N ILE A 141 -1.33 -1.66 21.33
CA ILE A 141 -2.38 -2.64 21.11
C ILE A 141 -2.02 -3.61 19.98
N ASN A 142 -1.53 -3.13 18.84
CA ASN A 142 -1.14 -3.98 17.71
C ASN A 142 0.04 -4.90 18.04
N TRP A 143 0.97 -4.47 18.89
CA TRP A 143 2.08 -5.28 19.36
C TRP A 143 1.62 -6.50 20.17
N ILE A 144 0.64 -6.32 21.07
CA ILE A 144 0.12 -7.40 21.93
C ILE A 144 -0.99 -8.21 21.27
N ARG A 145 -1.54 -7.73 20.16
CA ARG A 145 -2.69 -8.35 19.49
C ARG A 145 -2.51 -9.81 19.09
N PRO A 146 -1.32 -10.28 18.64
CA PRO A 146 -1.08 -11.69 18.35
C PRO A 146 -1.33 -12.65 19.53
N TYR A 147 -1.33 -12.13 20.76
CA TYR A 147 -1.61 -12.90 21.99
C TYR A 147 -3.10 -12.91 22.37
N MET A 148 -3.88 -12.03 21.76
CA MET A 148 -5.26 -11.77 22.17
C MET A 148 -6.27 -12.19 21.11
N ARG A 149 -7.40 -12.65 21.55
CA ARG A 149 -8.57 -12.88 20.71
C ARG A 149 -9.33 -11.55 20.51
N LEU A 150 -8.91 -10.74 19.55
CA LEU A 150 -9.49 -9.42 19.33
C LEU A 150 -9.61 -9.14 17.83
N SER A 151 -10.84 -9.21 17.29
CA SER A 151 -11.10 -9.00 15.87
C SER A 151 -10.86 -7.56 15.42
N ASN A 152 -10.63 -7.34 14.12
CA ASN A 152 -10.52 -6.01 13.54
C ASN A 152 -11.76 -5.16 13.82
N PHE A 153 -12.95 -5.77 13.78
CA PHE A 153 -14.21 -5.07 14.00
C PHE A 153 -14.28 -4.42 15.38
N GLU A 154 -13.78 -5.11 16.40
CA GLU A 154 -13.77 -4.64 17.78
C GLU A 154 -12.85 -3.43 17.98
N LEU A 155 -11.83 -3.29 17.15
CA LEU A 155 -10.87 -2.16 17.18
C LEU A 155 -11.26 -0.98 16.28
N ILE A 156 -12.28 -1.12 15.42
CA ILE A 156 -12.71 -0.06 14.50
C ILE A 156 -12.92 1.28 15.19
N PRO A 157 -13.64 1.38 16.34
CA PRO A 157 -13.87 2.67 16.99
C PRO A 157 -12.58 3.38 17.41
N LEU A 158 -11.54 2.62 17.75
CA LEU A 158 -10.21 3.17 18.08
C LEU A 158 -9.46 3.62 16.83
N PHE A 159 -9.53 2.86 15.73
CA PHE A 159 -8.91 3.26 14.45
C PHE A 159 -9.61 4.47 13.81
N ASP A 160 -10.92 4.63 14.03
CA ASP A 160 -11.67 5.77 13.50
C ASP A 160 -11.21 7.11 14.10
N ILE A 161 -10.64 7.12 15.31
CA ILE A 161 -10.06 8.32 15.92
C ILE A 161 -8.84 8.83 15.14
N LEU A 162 -8.11 7.95 14.43
CA LEU A 162 -6.96 8.36 13.61
C LEU A 162 -7.33 9.11 12.34
N LYS A 163 -8.61 9.12 11.95
CA LYS A 163 -9.09 9.81 10.74
C LYS A 163 -9.13 11.32 10.95
N GLY A 164 -8.96 12.09 9.87
CA GLY A 164 -9.01 13.55 9.88
C GLY A 164 -7.67 14.19 9.61
N ASP A 165 -7.35 15.29 10.28
CA ASP A 165 -6.11 16.04 10.11
C ASP A 165 -4.88 15.15 10.40
N PRO A 166 -3.91 15.02 9.46
CA PRO A 166 -2.75 14.17 9.62
C PRO A 166 -1.65 14.74 10.54
N GLN A 167 -1.78 15.97 11.02
CA GLN A 167 -0.79 16.55 11.94
C GLN A 167 -0.76 15.78 13.27
N LEU A 168 0.44 15.39 13.70
CA LEU A 168 0.65 14.59 14.93
C LEU A 168 0.11 15.28 16.20
N SER A 169 0.13 16.62 16.22
CA SER A 169 -0.40 17.45 17.33
C SER A 169 -1.90 17.72 17.23
N SER A 170 -2.58 17.25 16.14
CA SER A 170 -4.00 17.52 15.96
C SER A 170 -4.82 16.94 17.12
N PRO A 171 -5.79 17.70 17.67
CA PRO A 171 -6.56 17.27 18.83
C PRO A 171 -7.46 16.08 18.49
N ARG A 172 -7.51 15.11 19.39
CA ARG A 172 -8.38 13.93 19.32
C ARG A 172 -9.00 13.68 20.69
N ALA A 173 -10.17 13.06 20.69
CA ALA A 173 -10.87 12.67 21.91
C ALA A 173 -11.34 11.22 21.83
N LEU A 174 -11.38 10.57 22.98
CA LEU A 174 -11.89 9.21 23.10
C LEU A 174 -13.43 9.25 23.04
N THR A 175 -14.01 8.72 21.97
CA THR A 175 -15.46 8.60 21.82
C THR A 175 -16.03 7.53 22.78
N PRO A 176 -17.35 7.55 23.11
CA PRO A 176 -17.95 6.53 23.97
C PRO A 176 -17.74 5.10 23.43
N GLU A 177 -17.87 4.90 22.11
CA GLU A 177 -17.66 3.62 21.45
C GLU A 177 -16.18 3.17 21.53
N ALA A 178 -15.26 4.11 21.37
CA ALA A 178 -13.83 3.82 21.50
C ALA A 178 -13.44 3.49 22.96
N ARG A 179 -14.10 4.06 23.93
CA ARG A 179 -13.92 3.72 25.35
C ARG A 179 -14.34 2.27 25.62
N VAL A 180 -15.50 1.86 25.12
CA VAL A 180 -15.97 0.47 25.24
C VAL A 180 -15.02 -0.49 24.54
N ALA A 181 -14.50 -0.09 23.36
CA ALA A 181 -13.48 -0.90 22.65
C ALA A 181 -12.19 -1.02 23.46
N LEU A 182 -11.72 0.04 24.10
CA LEU A 182 -10.52 0.03 24.95
C LEU A 182 -10.71 -0.86 26.18
N GLU A 183 -11.85 -0.78 26.87
CA GLU A 183 -12.20 -1.68 27.99
C GLU A 183 -12.22 -3.15 27.57
N LYS A 184 -12.63 -3.41 26.32
CA LYS A 184 -12.60 -4.78 25.77
C LYS A 184 -11.16 -5.24 25.53
N VAL A 185 -10.29 -4.38 25.01
CA VAL A 185 -8.86 -4.66 24.87
C VAL A 185 -8.25 -5.05 26.20
N GLU A 186 -8.56 -4.33 27.27
CA GLU A 186 -8.06 -4.61 28.64
C GLU A 186 -8.49 -5.97 29.15
N ARG A 187 -9.80 -6.26 29.02
CA ARG A 187 -10.33 -7.60 29.38
C ARG A 187 -9.73 -8.74 28.57
N CYS A 188 -9.38 -8.49 27.29
CA CYS A 188 -8.69 -9.47 26.46
C CYS A 188 -7.22 -9.60 26.89
N LEU A 189 -6.57 -8.52 27.31
CA LEU A 189 -5.19 -8.51 27.77
C LEU A 189 -5.00 -9.31 29.06
N GLU A 190 -5.92 -9.21 30.00
CA GLU A 190 -5.90 -10.02 31.25
C GLU A 190 -5.91 -11.53 30.98
N LYS A 191 -6.53 -11.95 29.87
CA LYS A 191 -6.65 -13.35 29.45
C LYS A 191 -5.67 -13.74 28.34
N ALA A 192 -4.80 -12.81 27.92
CA ALA A 192 -3.89 -13.00 26.81
C ALA A 192 -2.86 -14.07 27.12
N LYS A 193 -2.91 -15.17 26.41
CA LYS A 193 -1.93 -16.26 26.49
C LYS A 193 -1.90 -17.06 25.20
N LEU A 194 -0.70 -17.48 24.80
CA LEU A 194 -0.49 -18.45 23.73
C LEU A 194 0.09 -19.73 24.33
N TYR A 195 -0.23 -20.84 23.73
CA TYR A 195 0.43 -22.11 24.08
C TYR A 195 1.81 -22.17 23.46
N ARG A 196 2.73 -22.88 24.11
CA ARG A 196 4.03 -23.16 23.51
C ARG A 196 3.89 -24.22 22.42
N TRP A 197 4.55 -23.95 21.30
CA TRP A 197 4.66 -24.93 20.23
C TRP A 197 5.37 -26.19 20.73
N LYS A 198 4.81 -27.34 20.38
CA LYS A 198 5.37 -28.66 20.65
C LYS A 198 5.85 -29.27 19.35
N GLU A 199 7.09 -29.69 19.35
CA GLU A 199 7.73 -30.34 18.20
C GLU A 199 7.08 -31.73 17.97
N GLY A 200 6.75 -32.06 16.71
CA GLY A 200 6.13 -33.33 16.34
C GLY A 200 4.60 -33.39 16.46
N GLU A 201 3.94 -32.37 16.98
CA GLU A 201 2.48 -32.23 16.92
C GLU A 201 2.06 -31.34 15.73
N ASP A 202 1.00 -31.72 15.05
CA ASP A 202 0.46 -30.98 13.88
C ASP A 202 -0.02 -29.59 14.28
N ILE A 203 0.30 -28.60 13.45
CA ILE A 203 -0.23 -27.25 13.54
C ILE A 203 -1.43 -27.14 12.62
N LEU A 204 -2.57 -26.72 13.16
CA LEU A 204 -3.78 -26.41 12.43
C LEU A 204 -3.88 -24.91 12.24
N LEU A 205 -4.35 -24.48 11.07
CA LEU A 205 -4.76 -23.08 10.85
C LEU A 205 -6.29 -23.04 10.85
N CYS A 206 -6.89 -22.50 11.88
CA CYS A 206 -8.34 -22.35 11.97
C CYS A 206 -8.75 -20.93 11.54
N ILE A 207 -9.55 -20.83 10.48
CA ILE A 207 -10.15 -19.58 10.03
C ILE A 207 -11.55 -19.45 10.61
N LEU A 208 -11.71 -18.56 11.56
CA LEU A 208 -12.92 -18.39 12.33
C LEU A 208 -13.86 -17.39 11.66
N ASN A 209 -15.14 -17.74 11.60
CA ASN A 209 -16.17 -16.88 11.04
C ASN A 209 -16.58 -15.80 12.05
N THR A 210 -15.94 -14.64 11.96
CA THR A 210 -16.21 -13.48 12.81
C THR A 210 -16.96 -12.39 12.06
N PHE A 211 -17.65 -11.50 12.80
CA PHE A 211 -18.46 -10.44 12.21
C PHE A 211 -17.59 -9.53 11.29
N ARG A 212 -18.04 -9.30 10.08
CA ARG A 212 -17.44 -8.51 8.99
C ARG A 212 -16.18 -9.07 8.36
N GLN A 213 -15.24 -9.56 9.13
CA GLN A 213 -13.95 -10.08 8.63
C GLN A 213 -13.60 -11.36 9.38
N PRO A 214 -13.00 -12.35 8.71
CA PRO A 214 -12.56 -13.58 9.36
C PRO A 214 -11.38 -13.30 10.30
N THR A 215 -11.19 -14.17 11.28
CA THR A 215 -10.03 -14.18 12.18
C THR A 215 -9.33 -15.53 12.11
N GLY A 216 -8.02 -15.54 11.99
CA GLY A 216 -7.21 -16.75 11.95
C GLY A 216 -6.57 -17.07 13.30
N VAL A 217 -6.35 -18.34 13.56
CA VAL A 217 -5.54 -18.79 14.70
C VAL A 217 -4.74 -20.04 14.30
N LEU A 218 -3.43 -20.01 14.56
CA LEU A 218 -2.62 -21.22 14.54
C LEU A 218 -2.84 -21.97 15.84
N TRP A 219 -3.09 -23.27 15.73
CA TRP A 219 -3.62 -24.08 16.79
C TRP A 219 -2.91 -25.44 16.90
N GLN A 220 -2.65 -25.87 18.11
CA GLN A 220 -2.32 -27.26 18.50
C GLN A 220 -3.24 -27.72 19.62
N SER A 221 -2.77 -27.78 20.86
CA SER A 221 -3.58 -28.01 22.05
C SER A 221 -4.27 -26.74 22.56
N GLY A 222 -4.05 -25.60 21.87
CA GLY A 222 -4.54 -24.26 22.15
C GLY A 222 -3.96 -23.26 21.16
N PRO A 223 -4.29 -21.96 21.27
CA PRO A 223 -3.80 -20.95 20.37
C PRO A 223 -2.29 -20.77 20.47
N LEU A 224 -1.60 -20.90 19.33
CA LEU A 224 -0.18 -20.61 19.15
C LEU A 224 0.06 -19.17 18.71
N LEU A 225 -0.84 -18.64 17.87
CA LEU A 225 -0.74 -17.29 17.33
C LEU A 225 -2.10 -16.87 16.75
N TRP A 226 -2.58 -15.68 17.09
CA TRP A 226 -3.74 -15.06 16.47
C TRP A 226 -3.32 -14.28 15.22
N ILE A 227 -4.07 -14.42 14.14
CA ILE A 227 -3.79 -13.83 12.84
C ILE A 227 -4.99 -13.00 12.40
N TYR A 228 -4.72 -11.79 11.93
CA TYR A 228 -5.74 -10.83 11.53
C TYR A 228 -5.51 -10.35 10.11
N PRO A 229 -6.58 -10.19 9.30
CA PRO A 229 -6.44 -9.61 7.97
C PRO A 229 -6.00 -8.15 8.06
N HIS A 230 -5.29 -7.67 7.04
CA HIS A 230 -4.96 -6.26 6.92
C HIS A 230 -6.24 -5.42 6.79
N VAL A 231 -6.36 -4.37 7.59
CA VAL A 231 -7.48 -3.42 7.50
C VAL A 231 -7.15 -2.38 6.43
N SER A 232 -8.00 -2.30 5.40
CA SER A 232 -8.00 -1.18 4.48
C SER A 232 -9.08 -0.17 4.92
N PRO A 233 -8.71 0.99 5.49
CA PRO A 233 -9.67 1.95 6.06
C PRO A 233 -10.63 2.54 5.02
N ASN A 234 -10.28 2.49 3.74
CA ASN A 234 -11.05 3.06 2.63
C ASN A 234 -11.95 2.02 1.92
N LYS A 235 -11.90 0.75 2.31
CA LYS A 235 -12.72 -0.31 1.71
C LYS A 235 -14.14 -0.26 2.26
N THR A 236 -15.10 0.10 1.43
CA THR A 236 -16.52 0.14 1.78
C THR A 236 -17.13 -1.26 1.84
N LEU A 237 -16.70 -2.16 0.96
CA LEU A 237 -17.17 -3.52 0.85
C LEU A 237 -16.03 -4.50 1.13
N GLU A 238 -16.24 -5.43 2.06
CA GLU A 238 -15.35 -6.55 2.32
C GLU A 238 -15.99 -7.83 1.77
N TYR A 239 -15.31 -8.46 0.82
CA TYR A 239 -15.78 -9.70 0.21
C TYR A 239 -15.36 -10.88 1.08
N TYR A 240 -16.26 -11.39 1.86
CA TYR A 240 -15.98 -12.34 2.95
C TYR A 240 -15.25 -13.62 2.47
N PRO A 241 -15.67 -14.32 1.39
CA PRO A 241 -14.93 -15.47 0.90
C PRO A 241 -13.51 -15.14 0.43
N ILE A 242 -13.28 -13.96 -0.15
CA ILE A 242 -11.95 -13.48 -0.54
C ILE A 242 -11.11 -13.24 0.71
N ALA A 243 -11.66 -12.58 1.71
CA ALA A 243 -10.98 -12.32 2.98
C ALA A 243 -10.57 -13.62 3.69
N VAL A 244 -11.40 -14.68 3.62
CA VAL A 244 -11.06 -16.01 4.16
C VAL A 244 -9.86 -16.61 3.43
N ALA A 245 -9.83 -16.60 2.09
CA ALA A 245 -8.71 -17.13 1.32
C ALA A 245 -7.41 -16.34 1.59
N GLN A 246 -7.48 -15.01 1.57
CA GLN A 246 -6.33 -14.13 1.85
C GLN A 246 -5.80 -14.34 3.28
N LEU A 247 -6.68 -14.52 4.25
CA LEU A 247 -6.29 -14.79 5.62
C LEU A 247 -5.65 -16.19 5.76
N ALA A 248 -6.13 -17.18 5.01
CA ALA A 248 -5.52 -18.51 4.96
C ALA A 248 -4.09 -18.44 4.38
N ILE A 249 -3.89 -17.72 3.29
CA ILE A 249 -2.56 -17.49 2.70
C ILE A 249 -1.63 -16.75 3.69
N LEU A 250 -2.14 -15.73 4.38
CA LEU A 250 -1.40 -15.01 5.41
C LEU A 250 -1.05 -15.95 6.58
N GLY A 251 -1.97 -16.82 6.98
CA GLY A 251 -1.77 -17.83 8.03
C GLY A 251 -0.69 -18.84 7.68
N ILE A 252 -0.65 -19.32 6.43
CA ILE A 252 0.43 -20.19 5.95
C ILE A 252 1.78 -19.49 6.06
N LYS A 253 1.88 -18.25 5.56
CA LYS A 253 3.11 -17.45 5.67
C LYS A 253 3.54 -17.25 7.11
N SER A 254 2.60 -16.91 8.00
CA SER A 254 2.88 -16.73 9.42
C SER A 254 3.34 -18.03 10.07
N CYS A 255 2.75 -19.17 9.72
CA CYS A 255 3.17 -20.48 10.23
C CYS A 255 4.62 -20.81 9.83
N ILE A 256 4.96 -20.60 8.56
CA ILE A 256 6.34 -20.81 8.06
C ILE A 256 7.31 -19.87 8.77
N GLN A 257 6.96 -18.60 8.95
CA GLN A 257 7.82 -17.61 9.59
C GLN A 257 8.11 -17.93 11.06
N HIS A 258 7.10 -18.41 11.81
CA HIS A 258 7.24 -18.63 13.25
C HIS A 258 7.66 -20.07 13.60
N PHE A 259 7.26 -21.06 12.79
CA PHE A 259 7.45 -22.48 13.12
C PHE A 259 8.26 -23.25 12.07
N GLY A 260 8.68 -22.59 10.98
CA GLY A 260 9.56 -23.17 9.96
C GLY A 260 8.87 -24.09 8.95
N ALA A 261 7.58 -24.34 9.08
CA ALA A 261 6.80 -25.22 8.19
C ALA A 261 5.38 -24.68 7.98
N PRO A 262 4.69 -25.03 6.87
CA PRO A 262 3.29 -24.71 6.70
C PRO A 262 2.43 -25.51 7.69
N PRO A 263 1.17 -25.07 7.97
CA PRO A 263 0.25 -25.88 8.76
C PRO A 263 -0.09 -27.18 8.02
N GLN A 264 -0.35 -28.27 8.74
CA GLN A 264 -0.73 -29.55 8.15
C GLN A 264 -2.16 -29.54 7.62
N LYS A 265 -3.04 -28.77 8.27
CA LYS A 265 -4.44 -28.66 7.89
C LYS A 265 -4.92 -27.21 8.05
N ILE A 266 -5.75 -26.76 7.11
CA ILE A 266 -6.47 -25.48 7.21
C ILE A 266 -7.96 -25.76 7.40
N ILE A 267 -8.52 -25.23 8.47
CA ILE A 267 -9.94 -25.39 8.80
C ILE A 267 -10.64 -24.08 8.47
N THR A 268 -11.60 -24.15 7.56
CA THR A 268 -12.35 -23.00 7.05
C THR A 268 -13.83 -23.15 7.34
N PRO A 269 -14.64 -22.08 7.31
CA PRO A 269 -16.08 -22.17 7.48
C PRO A 269 -16.82 -22.84 6.29
N TYR A 270 -16.09 -23.21 5.22
CA TYR A 270 -16.65 -23.76 3.99
C TYR A 270 -16.40 -25.25 3.89
N ASN A 271 -17.41 -26.02 3.46
CA ASN A 271 -17.26 -27.43 3.16
C ASN A 271 -16.56 -27.66 1.80
N ALA A 272 -16.15 -28.91 1.52
CA ALA A 272 -15.40 -29.27 0.32
C ALA A 272 -16.08 -28.84 -0.99
N ASN A 273 -17.41 -29.01 -1.11
CA ASN A 273 -18.16 -28.59 -2.29
C ASN A 273 -18.17 -27.07 -2.46
N GLN A 274 -18.31 -26.32 -1.36
CA GLN A 274 -18.26 -24.87 -1.36
C GLN A 274 -16.86 -24.37 -1.75
N ILE A 275 -15.80 -24.99 -1.23
CA ILE A 275 -14.41 -24.66 -1.60
C ILE A 275 -14.17 -24.90 -3.09
N GLN A 276 -14.71 -25.99 -3.66
CA GLN A 276 -14.61 -26.26 -5.09
C GLN A 276 -15.28 -25.17 -5.94
N ILE A 277 -16.49 -24.76 -5.55
CA ILE A 277 -17.23 -23.67 -6.21
C ILE A 277 -16.46 -22.35 -6.08
N LEU A 278 -16.00 -22.00 -4.87
CA LEU A 278 -15.23 -20.78 -4.64
C LEU A 278 -13.93 -20.76 -5.45
N SER A 279 -13.25 -21.89 -5.58
CA SER A 279 -12.03 -22.00 -6.38
C SER A 279 -12.26 -21.81 -7.89
N SER A 280 -13.47 -22.09 -8.37
CA SER A 280 -13.85 -21.82 -9.76
C SER A 280 -14.29 -20.39 -10.03
N LEU A 281 -14.65 -19.63 -8.98
CA LEU A 281 -15.21 -18.27 -9.07
C LEU A 281 -14.25 -17.19 -8.61
N ILE A 282 -13.27 -17.51 -7.75
CA ILE A 282 -12.43 -16.55 -7.05
C ILE A 282 -10.96 -17.00 -7.13
N ASP A 283 -10.13 -16.16 -7.72
CA ASP A 283 -8.71 -16.45 -7.96
C ASP A 283 -7.92 -16.71 -6.66
N ASP A 284 -8.22 -15.99 -5.57
CA ASP A 284 -7.58 -16.21 -4.26
C ASP A 284 -7.79 -17.66 -3.75
N TRP A 285 -8.97 -18.24 -3.98
CA TRP A 285 -9.26 -19.65 -3.61
C TRP A 285 -8.56 -20.63 -4.55
N ALA A 286 -8.47 -20.33 -5.86
CA ALA A 286 -7.71 -21.11 -6.80
C ALA A 286 -6.21 -21.12 -6.42
N LEU A 287 -5.65 -19.94 -6.10
CA LEU A 287 -4.28 -19.80 -5.64
C LEU A 287 -4.02 -20.58 -4.35
N LEU A 288 -4.90 -20.47 -3.35
CA LEU A 288 -4.78 -21.20 -2.09
C LEU A 288 -4.72 -22.71 -2.33
N ARG A 289 -5.59 -23.26 -3.18
CA ARG A 289 -5.61 -24.69 -3.50
C ARG A 289 -4.39 -25.18 -4.27
N CYS A 290 -3.82 -24.32 -5.14
CA CYS A 290 -2.62 -24.65 -5.89
C CYS A 290 -1.34 -24.53 -5.07
N SER A 291 -1.33 -23.67 -4.05
CA SER A 291 -0.13 -23.36 -3.25
C SER A 291 -0.06 -24.09 -1.90
N PHE A 292 -1.10 -24.80 -1.52
CA PHE A 292 -1.18 -25.51 -0.25
C PHE A 292 -1.38 -27.02 -0.47
N ASP A 293 -0.38 -27.80 -0.09
CA ASP A 293 -0.35 -29.28 -0.26
C ASP A 293 -1.07 -30.01 0.89
N GLY A 294 -1.45 -29.32 1.96
CA GLY A 294 -2.16 -29.88 3.10
C GLY A 294 -3.67 -30.02 2.88
N GLU A 295 -4.37 -30.48 3.90
CA GLU A 295 -5.80 -30.71 3.85
C GLU A 295 -6.61 -29.43 4.15
N LEU A 296 -7.63 -29.13 3.33
CA LEU A 296 -8.67 -28.13 3.58
C LEU A 296 -9.93 -28.81 4.15
N ASP A 297 -10.31 -28.43 5.36
CA ASP A 297 -11.42 -29.05 6.10
C ASP A 297 -12.34 -28.00 6.72
N ASN A 298 -13.48 -28.41 7.22
CA ASN A 298 -14.43 -27.56 7.94
C ASN A 298 -14.78 -28.08 9.37
N HIS A 299 -14.05 -29.08 9.85
CA HIS A 299 -14.23 -29.66 11.16
C HIS A 299 -13.31 -29.01 12.19
N TYR A 300 -13.86 -28.08 12.97
CA TYR A 300 -13.10 -27.40 14.03
C TYR A 300 -12.88 -28.32 15.23
N PRO A 301 -11.72 -28.20 15.91
CA PRO A 301 -11.48 -28.83 17.20
C PRO A 301 -12.61 -28.49 18.20
N LYS A 302 -12.97 -29.45 19.05
CA LYS A 302 -14.00 -29.25 20.08
C LYS A 302 -13.44 -28.44 21.25
N ASP A 303 -13.23 -27.16 21.04
CA ASP A 303 -12.75 -26.23 22.07
C ASP A 303 -13.69 -25.02 22.15
N PRO A 304 -14.04 -24.55 23.36
CA PRO A 304 -14.94 -23.40 23.54
C PRO A 304 -14.43 -22.12 22.85
N LEU A 305 -13.12 -21.94 22.75
CA LEU A 305 -12.55 -20.78 22.04
C LEU A 305 -12.86 -20.79 20.54
N LEU A 306 -12.93 -21.96 19.92
CA LEU A 306 -13.22 -22.12 18.50
C LEU A 306 -14.72 -22.18 18.23
N GLN A 307 -15.52 -22.72 19.14
CA GLN A 307 -16.98 -22.81 19.00
C GLN A 307 -17.69 -21.47 19.07
N PHE A 308 -17.18 -20.53 19.85
CA PHE A 308 -17.75 -19.18 20.00
C PHE A 308 -17.87 -18.41 18.69
N PHE A 309 -17.05 -18.73 17.71
CA PHE A 309 -17.01 -18.02 16.42
C PHE A 309 -17.93 -18.61 15.36
N SER A 310 -18.62 -19.70 15.65
CA SER A 310 -19.61 -20.30 14.74
C SER A 310 -20.98 -19.61 14.77
N GLU A 311 -21.13 -18.56 15.58
CA GLU A 311 -22.40 -17.83 15.76
C GLU A 311 -22.81 -16.95 14.57
N HIS A 312 -21.89 -16.69 13.67
CA HIS A 312 -22.16 -15.86 12.50
C HIS A 312 -22.48 -16.73 11.27
N PRO A 313 -23.47 -16.33 10.45
CA PRO A 313 -23.82 -17.10 9.26
C PRO A 313 -22.64 -17.09 8.25
N VAL A 314 -22.42 -18.23 7.62
CA VAL A 314 -21.43 -18.39 6.57
C VAL A 314 -21.92 -17.65 5.32
N ILE A 315 -21.16 -16.68 4.85
CA ILE A 315 -21.46 -15.90 3.64
C ILE A 315 -20.97 -16.70 2.43
N PHE A 316 -21.91 -17.11 1.58
CA PHE A 316 -21.64 -17.90 0.37
C PHE A 316 -22.58 -17.49 -0.77
N PRO A 317 -22.13 -17.39 -2.03
CA PRO A 317 -22.97 -17.00 -3.16
C PRO A 317 -24.01 -18.07 -3.45
N LYS A 318 -25.30 -17.69 -3.45
CA LYS A 318 -26.45 -18.56 -3.68
C LYS A 318 -27.27 -18.12 -4.89
N VAL A 319 -27.50 -16.82 -5.01
CA VAL A 319 -28.41 -16.24 -5.98
C VAL A 319 -27.74 -15.46 -7.10
N THR A 320 -26.48 -15.06 -6.94
CA THR A 320 -25.69 -14.41 -8.00
C THR A 320 -25.23 -15.45 -9.02
N ALA A 321 -25.71 -15.35 -10.25
CA ALA A 321 -25.33 -16.25 -11.34
C ALA A 321 -24.02 -15.78 -12.00
N SER A 322 -23.17 -16.74 -12.39
CA SER A 322 -21.90 -16.48 -13.12
C SER A 322 -22.09 -16.27 -14.62
N LYS A 323 -23.23 -16.69 -15.17
CA LYS A 323 -23.59 -16.58 -16.60
C LYS A 323 -25.00 -16.06 -16.74
N PRO A 324 -25.35 -15.45 -17.90
CA PRO A 324 -26.71 -15.03 -18.20
C PRO A 324 -27.70 -16.20 -18.02
N ILE A 325 -28.85 -15.88 -17.43
CA ILE A 325 -29.90 -16.84 -17.16
C ILE A 325 -30.79 -16.93 -18.40
N SER A 326 -30.87 -18.11 -19.02
CA SER A 326 -31.69 -18.32 -20.22
C SER A 326 -33.17 -18.19 -19.88
N GLY A 327 -33.92 -17.46 -20.72
CA GLY A 327 -35.35 -17.24 -20.53
C GLY A 327 -35.74 -16.26 -19.42
N ALA A 328 -34.78 -15.64 -18.74
CA ALA A 328 -35.04 -14.60 -17.76
C ALA A 328 -35.22 -13.23 -18.43
N LEU A 329 -35.84 -12.29 -17.71
CA LEU A 329 -36.03 -10.91 -18.21
C LEU A 329 -34.67 -10.20 -18.29
N ASP A 330 -34.47 -9.50 -19.44
CA ASP A 330 -33.30 -8.62 -19.59
C ASP A 330 -33.71 -7.19 -19.19
N ILE A 331 -33.02 -6.63 -18.19
CA ILE A 331 -33.29 -5.30 -17.64
C ILE A 331 -32.07 -4.43 -17.83
N TYR A 332 -32.25 -3.26 -18.45
CA TYR A 332 -31.19 -2.28 -18.69
C TYR A 332 -31.42 -1.07 -17.80
N THR A 333 -30.36 -0.54 -17.18
CA THR A 333 -30.42 0.56 -16.22
C THR A 333 -29.43 1.66 -16.56
N ASP A 334 -29.85 2.93 -16.38
CA ASP A 334 -29.01 4.12 -16.49
C ASP A 334 -29.42 5.18 -15.46
N GLY A 335 -28.49 6.04 -15.08
CA GLY A 335 -28.72 7.13 -14.11
C GLY A 335 -27.91 8.38 -14.39
N SER A 336 -28.59 9.52 -14.52
CA SER A 336 -28.00 10.82 -14.82
C SER A 336 -27.53 11.58 -13.56
N LYS A 337 -26.67 12.58 -13.76
CA LYS A 337 -26.26 13.55 -12.72
C LYS A 337 -27.42 14.41 -12.22
N THR A 338 -28.43 14.63 -13.06
CA THR A 338 -29.62 15.42 -12.73
C THR A 338 -30.58 14.70 -11.80
N GLY A 339 -30.29 13.44 -11.46
CA GLY A 339 -31.12 12.62 -10.60
C GLY A 339 -32.22 11.88 -11.35
N VAL A 340 -32.26 11.94 -12.70
CA VAL A 340 -33.16 11.10 -13.51
C VAL A 340 -32.52 9.74 -13.67
N GLY A 341 -33.24 8.69 -13.31
CA GLY A 341 -32.83 7.32 -13.53
C GLY A 341 -33.92 6.55 -14.23
N ALA A 342 -33.53 5.56 -15.02
CA ALA A 342 -34.45 4.74 -15.80
C ALA A 342 -34.08 3.27 -15.81
N TYR A 343 -35.07 2.41 -15.96
CA TYR A 343 -34.83 1.05 -16.41
C TYR A 343 -35.79 0.65 -17.54
N VAL A 344 -35.34 -0.25 -18.40
CA VAL A 344 -36.09 -0.82 -19.51
C VAL A 344 -36.08 -2.34 -19.38
N VAL A 345 -37.25 -2.96 -19.56
CA VAL A 345 -37.40 -4.42 -19.54
C VAL A 345 -37.66 -4.91 -20.96
N ASN A 346 -36.80 -5.76 -21.50
CA ASN A 346 -36.89 -6.40 -22.85
C ASN A 346 -37.11 -5.37 -23.94
N SER A 347 -37.48 -4.43 -24.18
CA SER A 347 -37.84 -3.43 -25.20
C SER A 347 -39.19 -2.75 -24.91
N GLN A 348 -39.65 -2.84 -23.65
CA GLN A 348 -40.82 -2.11 -23.20
C GLN A 348 -40.53 -0.62 -23.02
N LYS A 349 -41.59 0.18 -22.73
CA LYS A 349 -41.42 1.60 -22.46
C LYS A 349 -40.53 1.78 -21.19
N PRO A 350 -39.60 2.75 -21.21
CA PRO A 350 -38.77 3.08 -20.06
C PRO A 350 -39.60 3.47 -18.83
N VAL A 351 -39.19 2.95 -17.67
CA VAL A 351 -39.75 3.37 -16.36
C VAL A 351 -38.79 4.40 -15.78
N LEU A 352 -39.25 5.61 -15.58
CA LEU A 352 -38.46 6.77 -15.12
C LEU A 352 -38.66 7.03 -13.65
N PHE A 353 -37.58 7.43 -12.99
CA PHE A 353 -37.57 7.84 -11.58
C PHE A 353 -36.85 9.17 -11.43
N GLN A 354 -37.39 10.05 -10.60
CA GLN A 354 -36.77 11.34 -10.29
C GLN A 354 -36.25 11.33 -8.84
N TYR A 355 -34.96 11.60 -8.68
CA TYR A 355 -34.29 11.75 -7.40
C TYR A 355 -33.66 13.13 -7.27
N ASN A 356 -33.21 13.48 -6.08
CA ASN A 356 -32.41 14.67 -5.90
C ASN A 356 -31.09 14.56 -6.69
N PRO A 357 -30.64 15.63 -7.36
CA PRO A 357 -29.39 15.65 -8.12
C PRO A 357 -28.20 15.14 -7.27
N GLY A 358 -27.31 14.40 -7.89
CA GLY A 358 -26.18 13.78 -7.20
C GLY A 358 -25.15 13.20 -8.17
N THR A 359 -24.31 12.33 -7.67
CA THR A 359 -23.37 11.61 -8.55
C THR A 359 -24.13 10.60 -9.41
N PRO A 360 -23.74 10.36 -10.68
CA PRO A 360 -24.38 9.34 -11.54
C PRO A 360 -24.44 7.98 -10.86
N GLN A 361 -23.35 7.56 -10.24
CA GLN A 361 -23.26 6.28 -9.53
C GLN A 361 -24.31 6.16 -8.42
N LEU A 362 -24.63 7.26 -7.72
CA LEU A 362 -25.68 7.25 -6.71
C LEU A 362 -27.06 7.02 -7.33
N THR A 363 -27.37 7.69 -8.43
CA THR A 363 -28.63 7.53 -9.18
C THR A 363 -28.75 6.12 -9.74
N GLU A 364 -27.71 5.60 -10.36
CA GLU A 364 -27.67 4.23 -10.87
C GLU A 364 -27.85 3.19 -9.74
N CYS A 365 -27.20 3.34 -8.60
CA CYS A 365 -27.42 2.46 -7.46
C CYS A 365 -28.89 2.48 -7.00
N LYS A 366 -29.55 3.66 -7.01
CA LYS A 366 -30.97 3.79 -6.65
C LYS A 366 -31.87 3.08 -7.65
N ILE A 367 -31.59 3.20 -8.96
CA ILE A 367 -32.37 2.50 -10.00
C ILE A 367 -32.23 0.99 -9.87
N VAL A 368 -31.00 0.50 -9.66
CA VAL A 368 -30.78 -0.92 -9.41
C VAL A 368 -31.53 -1.39 -8.16
N LEU A 369 -31.60 -0.58 -7.12
CA LEU A 369 -32.40 -0.89 -5.93
C LEU A 369 -33.88 -1.02 -6.27
N GLU A 370 -34.45 -0.14 -7.10
CA GLU A 370 -35.84 -0.22 -7.56
C GLU A 370 -36.10 -1.47 -8.41
N VAL A 371 -35.14 -1.87 -9.27
CA VAL A 371 -35.22 -3.13 -10.02
C VAL A 371 -35.30 -4.33 -9.05
N PHE A 372 -34.43 -4.37 -8.03
CA PHE A 372 -34.47 -5.47 -7.04
C PHE A 372 -35.74 -5.49 -6.19
N LYS A 373 -36.39 -4.34 -5.97
CA LYS A 373 -37.69 -4.25 -5.29
C LYS A 373 -38.84 -4.75 -6.21
N ALA A 374 -38.80 -4.36 -7.49
CA ALA A 374 -39.87 -4.65 -8.44
C ALA A 374 -39.84 -6.12 -8.92
N PHE A 375 -38.66 -6.70 -9.15
CA PHE A 375 -38.52 -8.02 -9.76
C PHE A 375 -38.02 -9.05 -8.76
N LYS A 376 -38.92 -9.95 -8.33
CA LYS A 376 -38.58 -11.06 -7.43
C LYS A 376 -38.09 -12.31 -8.16
N GLU A 377 -38.51 -12.51 -9.39
CA GLU A 377 -38.13 -13.61 -10.28
C GLU A 377 -36.71 -13.49 -10.81
N SER A 378 -36.24 -14.50 -11.56
CA SER A 378 -34.91 -14.45 -12.18
C SER A 378 -34.85 -13.38 -13.27
N PHE A 379 -33.77 -12.60 -13.29
CA PHE A 379 -33.51 -11.58 -14.30
C PHE A 379 -32.02 -11.42 -14.63
N ASN A 380 -31.74 -10.89 -15.81
CA ASN A 380 -30.42 -10.43 -16.22
C ASN A 380 -30.42 -8.89 -16.16
N LEU A 381 -29.49 -8.31 -15.42
CA LEU A 381 -29.33 -6.86 -15.29
C LEU A 381 -28.11 -6.39 -16.09
N VAL A 382 -28.29 -5.34 -16.87
CA VAL A 382 -27.23 -4.71 -17.67
C VAL A 382 -27.14 -3.24 -17.28
N SER A 383 -25.93 -2.79 -16.94
CA SER A 383 -25.65 -1.39 -16.62
C SER A 383 -24.31 -0.99 -17.24
N ASP A 384 -24.16 0.26 -17.62
CA ASP A 384 -22.93 0.83 -18.13
C ASP A 384 -22.00 1.37 -17.02
N SER A 385 -22.44 1.30 -15.79
CA SER A 385 -21.62 1.61 -14.62
C SER A 385 -20.83 0.40 -14.12
N ALA A 386 -19.55 0.35 -14.45
CA ALA A 386 -18.66 -0.69 -13.92
C ALA A 386 -18.64 -0.71 -12.37
N TYR A 387 -18.77 0.45 -11.73
CA TYR A 387 -18.85 0.56 -10.27
C TYR A 387 -20.07 -0.19 -9.71
N VAL A 388 -21.26 0.08 -10.26
CA VAL A 388 -22.51 -0.52 -9.81
C VAL A 388 -22.52 -2.03 -10.05
N VAL A 389 -22.10 -2.47 -11.25
CA VAL A 389 -22.02 -3.88 -11.60
C VAL A 389 -21.09 -4.64 -10.65
N ASN A 390 -19.89 -4.11 -10.41
CA ASN A 390 -18.93 -4.75 -9.51
C ASN A 390 -19.43 -4.76 -8.07
N ALA A 391 -20.03 -3.67 -7.59
CA ALA A 391 -20.62 -3.59 -6.26
C ALA A 391 -21.74 -4.62 -6.09
N VAL A 392 -22.74 -4.64 -6.97
CA VAL A 392 -23.92 -5.53 -6.88
C VAL A 392 -23.51 -7.00 -6.99
N ARG A 393 -22.60 -7.33 -7.93
CA ARG A 393 -22.08 -8.71 -8.07
C ARG A 393 -21.46 -9.22 -6.79
N ALA A 394 -20.84 -8.33 -6.04
CA ALA A 394 -20.12 -8.67 -4.83
C ALA A 394 -20.96 -8.54 -3.54
N LEU A 395 -22.13 -7.88 -3.58
CA LEU A 395 -22.95 -7.64 -2.38
C LEU A 395 -23.40 -8.91 -1.67
N GLU A 396 -23.67 -9.99 -2.40
CA GLU A 396 -24.08 -11.26 -1.78
C GLU A 396 -22.96 -11.86 -0.90
N ILE A 397 -21.72 -11.71 -1.33
CA ILE A 397 -20.53 -12.22 -0.65
C ILE A 397 -19.82 -11.15 0.19
N ALA A 398 -20.36 -9.94 0.25
CA ALA A 398 -19.84 -8.89 1.11
C ALA A 398 -20.25 -9.11 2.56
N GLY A 399 -19.34 -8.80 3.47
CA GLY A 399 -19.66 -8.68 4.90
C GLY A 399 -20.62 -7.51 5.15
N PRO A 400 -21.14 -7.35 6.38
CA PRO A 400 -22.05 -6.25 6.74
C PRO A 400 -21.42 -4.87 6.47
N ILE A 401 -22.12 -4.02 5.72
CA ILE A 401 -21.67 -2.70 5.29
C ILE A 401 -21.87 -1.68 6.42
N ARG A 402 -20.89 -0.78 6.63
CA ARG A 402 -21.07 0.38 7.53
C ARG A 402 -21.74 1.52 6.78
N PRO A 403 -22.80 2.14 7.30
CA PRO A 403 -23.45 3.28 6.67
C PRO A 403 -22.66 4.56 6.91
N THR A 404 -21.55 4.74 6.17
CA THR A 404 -20.68 5.93 6.28
C THR A 404 -20.97 6.99 5.24
N SER A 405 -21.74 6.67 4.22
CA SER A 405 -22.10 7.59 3.13
C SER A 405 -23.49 7.25 2.57
N PRO A 406 -24.14 8.15 1.80
CA PRO A 406 -25.43 7.88 1.17
C PRO A 406 -25.44 6.64 0.27
N VAL A 407 -24.36 6.36 -0.42
CA VAL A 407 -24.21 5.14 -1.26
C VAL A 407 -24.22 3.88 -0.39
N CYS A 408 -23.55 3.90 0.76
CA CYS A 408 -23.53 2.76 1.67
C CYS A 408 -24.93 2.38 2.18
N THR A 409 -25.81 3.36 2.40
CA THR A 409 -27.19 3.12 2.81
C THR A 409 -27.95 2.33 1.74
N ILE A 410 -27.80 2.71 0.46
CA ILE A 410 -28.44 2.03 -0.68
C ILE A 410 -27.85 0.62 -0.86
N LEU A 411 -26.53 0.48 -0.78
CA LEU A 411 -25.87 -0.82 -0.89
C LEU A 411 -26.29 -1.77 0.24
N LEU A 412 -26.55 -1.25 1.44
CA LEU A 412 -27.04 -2.02 2.58
C LEU A 412 -28.48 -2.50 2.35
N GLU A 413 -29.34 -1.69 1.76
CA GLU A 413 -30.69 -2.10 1.37
C GLU A 413 -30.65 -3.17 0.26
N LEU A 414 -29.82 -2.95 -0.77
CA LEU A 414 -29.59 -3.94 -1.83
C LEU A 414 -29.11 -5.28 -1.27
N GLN A 415 -28.11 -5.24 -0.37
CA GLN A 415 -27.58 -6.44 0.27
C GLN A 415 -28.69 -7.22 1.02
N LYS A 416 -29.54 -6.51 1.76
CA LYS A 416 -30.68 -7.14 2.47
C LYS A 416 -31.67 -7.78 1.49
N LEU A 417 -31.96 -7.13 0.34
CA LEU A 417 -32.82 -7.67 -0.69
C LEU A 417 -32.20 -8.91 -1.35
N ILE A 418 -30.91 -8.85 -1.70
CA ILE A 418 -30.17 -9.96 -2.30
C ILE A 418 -30.16 -11.18 -1.36
N TRP A 419 -29.89 -10.99 -0.07
CA TRP A 419 -29.88 -12.08 0.92
C TRP A 419 -31.27 -12.73 1.15
N LYS A 420 -32.34 -11.99 0.90
CA LYS A 420 -33.71 -12.50 1.01
C LYS A 420 -34.22 -13.18 -0.28
N ARG A 421 -33.46 -13.05 -1.40
CA ARG A 421 -33.88 -13.63 -2.68
C ARG A 421 -33.80 -15.16 -2.67
N THR A 422 -34.78 -15.77 -3.35
CA THR A 422 -34.80 -17.21 -3.66
C THR A 422 -34.43 -17.49 -5.11
N HIS A 423 -34.68 -16.53 -6.02
CA HIS A 423 -34.42 -16.66 -7.44
C HIS A 423 -33.08 -16.03 -7.81
N LYS A 424 -32.38 -16.64 -8.77
CA LYS A 424 -31.09 -16.17 -9.24
C LYS A 424 -31.23 -14.88 -10.05
N PHE A 425 -30.19 -14.07 -10.00
CA PHE A 425 -30.00 -12.93 -10.90
C PHE A 425 -28.60 -12.96 -11.50
N PHE A 426 -28.47 -12.37 -12.70
CA PHE A 426 -27.17 -12.15 -13.33
C PHE A 426 -27.01 -10.66 -13.56
N ILE A 427 -25.78 -10.14 -13.45
CA ILE A 427 -25.48 -8.74 -13.73
C ILE A 427 -24.20 -8.63 -14.56
N GLN A 428 -24.21 -7.78 -15.58
CA GLN A 428 -23.08 -7.51 -16.44
C GLN A 428 -22.92 -6.04 -16.78
N HIS A 429 -21.67 -5.67 -17.04
CA HIS A 429 -21.30 -4.35 -17.51
C HIS A 429 -21.34 -4.30 -19.05
N ILE A 430 -21.88 -3.22 -19.59
CA ILE A 430 -21.79 -2.85 -20.99
C ILE A 430 -21.01 -1.53 -21.12
N ARG A 431 -20.26 -1.37 -22.18
CA ARG A 431 -19.55 -0.10 -22.41
C ARG A 431 -20.56 0.99 -22.80
N ALA A 432 -20.52 2.13 -22.07
CA ALA A 432 -21.33 3.30 -22.36
C ALA A 432 -21.09 3.80 -23.79
N HIS A 433 -22.15 4.27 -24.45
CA HIS A 433 -22.10 4.86 -25.81
C HIS A 433 -21.37 4.00 -26.85
N SER A 434 -21.54 2.68 -26.78
CA SER A 434 -20.98 1.76 -27.77
C SER A 434 -21.69 1.95 -29.11
N THR A 435 -20.94 2.19 -30.19
CA THR A 435 -21.43 2.22 -31.58
C THR A 435 -21.50 0.83 -32.22
N LEU A 436 -21.23 -0.22 -31.44
CA LEU A 436 -21.30 -1.60 -31.92
C LEU A 436 -22.75 -1.98 -32.19
N PRO A 437 -23.07 -2.59 -33.38
CA PRO A 437 -24.42 -3.05 -33.66
C PRO A 437 -24.78 -4.25 -32.77
N GLY A 438 -26.02 -4.28 -32.30
CA GLY A 438 -26.55 -5.44 -31.58
C GLY A 438 -27.62 -5.07 -30.55
N PRO A 439 -28.47 -6.05 -30.19
CA PRO A 439 -29.66 -5.80 -29.37
C PRO A 439 -29.35 -5.26 -27.97
N MET A 440 -28.20 -5.57 -27.43
CA MET A 440 -27.77 -5.05 -26.10
C MET A 440 -27.39 -3.58 -26.18
N ALA A 441 -26.64 -3.17 -27.21
CA ALA A 441 -26.24 -1.78 -27.41
C ALA A 441 -27.45 -0.88 -27.76
N GLU A 442 -28.37 -1.37 -28.57
CA GLU A 442 -29.62 -0.67 -28.92
C GLU A 442 -30.51 -0.43 -27.70
N ARG A 443 -30.66 -1.45 -26.82
CA ARG A 443 -31.46 -1.35 -25.61
C ARG A 443 -30.82 -0.43 -24.58
N ASN A 444 -29.48 -0.47 -24.46
CA ASN A 444 -28.74 0.47 -23.59
C ASN A 444 -28.90 1.91 -24.11
N ALA A 445 -28.79 2.13 -25.42
CA ALA A 445 -29.00 3.45 -26.03
C ALA A 445 -30.42 4.00 -25.78
N LEU A 446 -31.42 3.13 -25.69
CA LEU A 446 -32.81 3.51 -25.42
C LEU A 446 -32.99 4.00 -23.96
N VAL A 447 -32.30 3.38 -23.01
CA VAL A 447 -32.27 3.83 -21.60
C VAL A 447 -31.50 5.14 -21.47
N ASP A 448 -30.33 5.24 -22.08
CA ASP A 448 -29.51 6.47 -22.12
C ASP A 448 -30.31 7.66 -22.72
N ALA A 449 -31.05 7.43 -23.79
CA ALA A 449 -31.90 8.47 -24.41
C ALA A 449 -33.02 8.91 -23.46
N SER A 450 -33.57 7.98 -22.68
CA SER A 450 -34.68 8.26 -21.76
C SER A 450 -34.24 9.09 -20.54
N THR A 451 -33.03 8.90 -20.06
CA THR A 451 -32.46 9.70 -18.95
C THR A 451 -32.01 11.09 -19.39
N ARG A 452 -31.91 11.33 -20.74
CA ARG A 452 -31.54 12.62 -21.34
C ARG A 452 -32.73 13.45 -21.80
N MET A 453 -33.95 12.91 -21.80
CA MET A 453 -35.13 13.57 -22.42
C MET A 453 -35.51 14.94 -21.82
N GLU A 454 -35.01 15.34 -20.66
CA GLU A 454 -35.25 16.67 -20.09
C GLU A 454 -34.36 17.80 -20.62
N PHE A 455 -33.39 17.51 -21.50
CA PHE A 455 -32.37 18.47 -21.97
C PHE A 455 -32.55 18.99 -23.40
N ILE A 456 -33.74 18.93 -23.98
CA ILE A 456 -33.97 19.40 -25.39
C ILE A 456 -33.88 20.95 -25.50
N PHE A 457 -33.67 21.72 -24.47
CA PHE A 457 -33.70 23.19 -24.55
C PHE A 457 -32.42 23.96 -24.15
N HIS A 458 -31.35 23.31 -23.76
CA HIS A 458 -30.07 24.02 -23.59
C HIS A 458 -28.91 23.13 -24.05
N ALA A 459 -28.23 23.55 -25.14
CA ALA A 459 -26.97 22.97 -25.54
C ALA A 459 -25.98 23.00 -24.34
N THR A 460 -25.44 21.86 -23.98
CA THR A 460 -24.50 21.77 -22.85
C THR A 460 -23.25 22.61 -23.12
N PRO A 461 -22.58 23.15 -22.10
CA PRO A 461 -21.31 23.86 -22.28
C PRO A 461 -20.30 23.06 -23.12
N LEU A 462 -20.33 21.73 -23.01
CA LEU A 462 -19.47 20.84 -23.80
C LEU A 462 -19.88 20.78 -25.28
N GLU A 463 -21.17 20.77 -25.61
CA GLU A 463 -21.66 20.79 -26.99
C GLU A 463 -21.35 22.15 -27.61
N LEU A 464 -21.61 23.24 -26.91
CA LEU A 464 -21.20 24.59 -27.33
C LEU A 464 -19.70 24.70 -27.56
N ALA A 465 -18.88 24.06 -26.71
CA ALA A 465 -17.45 24.01 -26.88
C ALA A 465 -17.04 23.19 -28.11
N LYS A 466 -17.74 22.08 -28.43
CA LYS A 466 -17.50 21.28 -29.63
C LYS A 466 -17.83 22.06 -30.89
N ASP A 467 -18.97 22.67 -30.94
CA ASP A 467 -19.42 23.47 -32.10
C ASP A 467 -18.50 24.67 -32.32
N PHE A 468 -18.13 25.35 -31.23
CA PHE A 468 -17.18 26.46 -31.28
C PHE A 468 -15.78 26.02 -31.73
N HIS A 469 -15.31 24.85 -31.27
CA HIS A 469 -14.04 24.30 -31.72
C HIS A 469 -14.09 23.85 -33.19
N GLN A 470 -15.19 23.27 -33.66
CA GLN A 470 -15.36 22.92 -35.08
C GLN A 470 -15.30 24.14 -36.02
N LEU A 471 -15.80 25.28 -35.56
CA LEU A 471 -15.78 26.52 -36.33
C LEU A 471 -14.44 27.24 -36.29
N TYR A 472 -13.77 27.26 -35.12
CA TYR A 472 -12.64 28.13 -34.87
C TYR A 472 -11.34 27.41 -34.55
N HIS A 473 -11.34 26.08 -34.35
CA HIS A 473 -10.19 25.25 -34.02
C HIS A 473 -9.30 25.78 -32.86
N VAL A 474 -9.91 26.37 -31.84
CA VAL A 474 -9.21 27.00 -30.70
C VAL A 474 -8.55 25.98 -29.77
N PRO A 475 -7.48 26.35 -29.08
CA PRO A 475 -6.82 25.46 -28.09
C PRO A 475 -7.73 25.07 -26.93
N ALA A 476 -7.44 23.93 -26.30
CA ALA A 476 -8.19 23.40 -25.15
C ALA A 476 -8.29 24.39 -23.97
N ALA A 477 -7.25 25.21 -23.74
CA ALA A 477 -7.25 26.23 -22.69
C ALA A 477 -8.35 27.31 -22.93
N THR A 478 -8.55 27.72 -24.17
CA THR A 478 -9.58 28.68 -24.55
C THR A 478 -10.99 28.11 -24.39
N LEU A 479 -11.18 26.82 -24.73
CA LEU A 479 -12.45 26.13 -24.53
C LEU A 479 -12.80 26.00 -23.05
N GLN A 480 -11.82 25.63 -22.21
CA GLN A 480 -11.97 25.56 -20.78
C GLN A 480 -12.43 26.88 -20.18
N GLN A 481 -11.74 27.97 -20.53
CA GLN A 481 -12.02 29.29 -19.97
C GLN A 481 -13.35 29.88 -20.45
N LYS A 482 -13.72 29.64 -21.72
CA LYS A 482 -14.91 30.24 -22.33
C LYS A 482 -16.22 29.50 -21.98
N PHE A 483 -16.16 28.19 -21.81
CA PHE A 483 -17.35 27.36 -21.60
C PHE A 483 -17.41 26.71 -20.22
N ASP A 484 -16.47 27.03 -19.34
CA ASP A 484 -16.37 26.49 -17.97
C ASP A 484 -16.44 24.95 -17.91
N ILE A 485 -15.75 24.31 -18.86
CA ILE A 485 -15.63 22.85 -18.93
C ILE A 485 -14.32 22.39 -18.30
N SER A 486 -14.26 21.11 -17.89
CA SER A 486 -13.04 20.55 -17.33
C SER A 486 -11.89 20.58 -18.35
N ARG A 487 -10.65 20.69 -17.89
CA ARG A 487 -9.46 20.64 -18.74
C ARG A 487 -9.35 19.33 -19.53
N ALA A 488 -9.83 18.23 -18.97
CA ALA A 488 -9.90 16.93 -19.62
C ALA A 488 -10.90 16.99 -20.79
N SER A 489 -12.13 17.43 -20.53
CA SER A 489 -13.17 17.56 -21.54
C SER A 489 -12.77 18.50 -22.69
N ALA A 490 -12.14 19.63 -22.37
CA ALA A 490 -11.62 20.56 -23.38
C ALA A 490 -10.53 19.95 -24.26
N ARG A 491 -9.65 19.12 -23.71
CA ARG A 491 -8.65 18.35 -24.46
C ARG A 491 -9.29 17.29 -25.36
N ASP A 492 -10.29 16.58 -24.85
CA ASP A 492 -10.99 15.55 -25.59
C ASP A 492 -11.70 16.16 -26.82
N VAL A 493 -12.29 17.36 -26.70
CA VAL A 493 -12.88 18.09 -27.83
C VAL A 493 -11.84 18.36 -28.92
N VAL A 494 -10.65 18.82 -28.55
CA VAL A 494 -9.57 19.11 -29.52
C VAL A 494 -9.02 17.81 -30.14
N LEU A 495 -8.87 16.74 -29.33
CA LEU A 495 -8.36 15.45 -29.80
C LEU A 495 -9.34 14.69 -30.70
N GLN A 496 -10.63 14.94 -30.58
CA GLN A 496 -11.66 14.36 -31.43
C GLN A 496 -11.88 15.13 -32.74
N CYS A 497 -11.29 16.30 -32.90
CA CYS A 497 -11.41 17.10 -34.12
C CYS A 497 -10.52 16.52 -35.24
N PRO A 498 -11.13 16.09 -36.42
CA PRO A 498 -10.35 15.48 -37.49
C PRO A 498 -9.25 16.38 -38.08
N GLN A 499 -9.48 17.70 -38.09
CA GLN A 499 -8.52 18.67 -38.59
C GLN A 499 -7.35 18.91 -37.58
N CYS A 500 -7.68 18.93 -36.29
CA CYS A 500 -6.66 19.17 -35.24
C CYS A 500 -5.82 17.93 -34.93
N VAL A 501 -6.39 16.72 -35.05
CA VAL A 501 -5.68 15.45 -34.84
C VAL A 501 -4.50 15.28 -35.80
N GLN A 502 -4.59 15.80 -37.02
CA GLN A 502 -3.50 15.74 -38.01
C GLN A 502 -2.25 16.49 -37.56
N PHE A 503 -2.38 17.46 -36.63
CA PHE A 503 -1.30 18.26 -36.07
C PHE A 503 -0.91 17.83 -34.65
N HIS A 504 -1.65 16.92 -34.05
CA HIS A 504 -1.30 16.28 -32.80
C HIS A 504 -0.55 14.99 -33.10
N HIS A 505 0.74 14.96 -32.83
CA HIS A 505 1.45 13.69 -32.77
C HIS A 505 0.77 12.79 -31.74
N PRO A 506 0.47 11.51 -32.07
CA PRO A 506 -0.10 10.58 -31.11
C PRO A 506 0.78 10.60 -29.87
N PRO A 507 0.22 10.53 -28.66
CA PRO A 507 1.02 10.39 -27.46
C PRO A 507 1.86 9.14 -27.65
N HIS A 508 3.16 9.32 -27.82
CA HIS A 508 4.08 8.20 -27.87
C HIS A 508 3.90 7.47 -26.54
N VAL A 509 3.48 6.21 -26.62
CA VAL A 509 3.39 5.28 -25.50
C VAL A 509 4.81 4.90 -25.10
N GLY A 510 5.58 5.91 -24.69
CA GLY A 510 6.90 5.80 -24.12
C GLY A 510 6.73 5.93 -22.61
N ILE A 511 6.76 4.80 -21.92
CA ILE A 511 6.88 4.79 -20.47
C ILE A 511 8.22 5.49 -20.16
N ASN A 512 8.18 6.62 -19.44
CA ASN A 512 9.39 7.21 -18.88
C ASN A 512 9.65 6.47 -17.56
N PRO A 513 10.53 5.44 -17.54
CA PRO A 513 10.70 4.60 -16.39
C PRO A 513 11.26 5.41 -15.22
N ARG A 514 10.66 5.24 -14.05
CA ARG A 514 11.18 5.74 -12.78
C ARG A 514 11.82 4.60 -12.00
N GLY A 515 12.90 4.89 -11.29
CA GLY A 515 13.43 3.97 -10.30
C GLY A 515 12.39 3.70 -9.20
N LEU A 516 12.26 2.45 -8.79
CA LEU A 516 11.37 2.07 -7.68
C LEU A 516 12.01 2.33 -6.30
N LEU A 517 13.33 2.50 -6.27
CA LEU A 517 14.12 2.80 -5.07
C LEU A 517 15.16 3.87 -5.45
N PRO A 518 15.65 4.66 -4.46
CA PRO A 518 16.78 5.57 -4.67
C PRO A 518 17.99 4.84 -5.25
N LEU A 519 18.76 5.53 -6.09
CA LEU A 519 19.94 5.03 -6.79
C LEU A 519 19.67 3.92 -7.83
N LYS A 520 18.42 3.56 -8.12
CA LYS A 520 18.14 2.54 -9.16
C LYS A 520 18.25 3.09 -10.57
N LEU A 521 17.71 4.28 -10.81
CA LEU A 521 17.71 4.89 -12.14
C LEU A 521 17.89 6.40 -12.02
N TRP A 522 18.97 6.90 -12.57
CA TRP A 522 19.22 8.33 -12.75
C TRP A 522 19.01 8.74 -14.21
N GLN A 523 18.57 9.96 -14.41
CA GLN A 523 18.58 10.62 -15.71
C GLN A 523 19.61 11.75 -15.68
N MET A 524 20.35 11.93 -16.79
CA MET A 524 21.34 12.98 -16.92
C MET A 524 21.25 13.66 -18.29
N ASP A 525 21.43 14.96 -18.28
CA ASP A 525 21.48 15.79 -19.49
C ASP A 525 22.23 17.10 -19.22
N VAL A 526 22.59 17.84 -20.28
CA VAL A 526 23.30 19.11 -20.19
C VAL A 526 22.37 20.25 -20.55
N THR A 527 22.41 21.30 -19.74
CA THR A 527 21.70 22.56 -20.05
C THR A 527 22.63 23.75 -20.06
N HIS A 528 22.21 24.82 -20.74
CA HIS A 528 23.01 26.04 -20.85
C HIS A 528 22.50 27.15 -19.94
N VAL A 529 23.40 27.72 -19.14
CA VAL A 529 23.15 28.90 -18.30
C VAL A 529 24.13 29.98 -18.76
N SER A 530 23.70 30.82 -19.69
CA SER A 530 24.57 31.84 -20.32
C SER A 530 25.22 32.83 -19.34
N ALA A 531 24.55 33.07 -18.20
CA ALA A 531 25.08 33.95 -17.14
C ALA A 531 26.38 33.40 -16.49
N PHE A 532 26.71 32.13 -16.64
CA PHE A 532 27.93 31.53 -16.08
C PHE A 532 29.19 31.70 -16.96
N GLY A 533 29.09 32.40 -18.07
CA GLY A 533 30.22 32.70 -18.92
C GLY A 533 30.93 31.45 -19.47
N ARG A 534 32.21 31.25 -19.13
CA ARG A 534 32.98 30.06 -19.55
C ARG A 534 32.40 28.74 -19.02
N LEU A 535 31.72 28.74 -17.86
CA LEU A 535 31.14 27.59 -17.20
C LEU A 535 29.63 27.42 -17.52
N LYS A 536 29.20 27.88 -18.68
CA LYS A 536 27.79 27.89 -19.10
C LYS A 536 27.16 26.52 -19.30
N TYR A 537 27.97 25.48 -19.46
CA TYR A 537 27.49 24.10 -19.63
C TYR A 537 27.22 23.49 -18.25
N VAL A 538 25.95 23.42 -17.87
CA VAL A 538 25.56 22.87 -16.60
C VAL A 538 25.10 21.44 -16.83
N HIS A 539 25.87 20.47 -16.36
CA HIS A 539 25.54 19.07 -16.36
C HIS A 539 24.60 18.81 -15.18
N VAL A 540 23.48 18.15 -15.42
CA VAL A 540 22.43 17.90 -14.41
C VAL A 540 22.10 16.42 -14.39
N SER A 541 22.15 15.84 -13.21
CA SER A 541 21.68 14.47 -12.93
C SER A 541 20.55 14.51 -11.91
N ILE A 542 19.55 13.66 -12.10
CA ILE A 542 18.42 13.52 -11.18
C ILE A 542 18.16 12.06 -10.89
N ASP A 543 18.02 11.72 -9.62
CA ASP A 543 17.47 10.42 -9.21
C ASP A 543 15.95 10.40 -9.46
N THR A 544 15.51 9.52 -10.32
CA THR A 544 14.11 9.47 -10.75
C THR A 544 13.15 8.99 -9.68
N CYS A 545 13.65 8.40 -8.60
CA CYS A 545 12.86 7.96 -7.44
C CYS A 545 12.76 9.06 -6.37
N SER A 546 13.89 9.50 -5.83
CA SER A 546 13.93 10.49 -4.75
C SER A 546 13.69 11.92 -5.22
N GLY A 547 13.95 12.21 -6.51
CA GLY A 547 13.90 13.57 -7.06
C GLY A 547 15.13 14.44 -6.73
N VAL A 548 16.12 13.91 -6.02
CA VAL A 548 17.38 14.63 -5.71
C VAL A 548 18.10 15.01 -6.99
N ILE A 549 18.48 16.27 -7.09
CA ILE A 549 19.18 16.86 -8.24
C ILE A 549 20.62 17.13 -7.87
N PHE A 550 21.55 16.74 -8.73
CA PHE A 550 22.94 17.18 -8.69
C PHE A 550 23.29 17.92 -9.99
N ALA A 551 24.00 19.01 -9.88
CA ALA A 551 24.43 19.77 -11.05
C ALA A 551 25.82 20.34 -10.85
N SER A 552 26.62 20.37 -11.92
CA SER A 552 27.95 20.96 -11.92
C SER A 552 28.16 21.86 -13.16
N PRO A 553 28.75 23.06 -12.98
CA PRO A 553 29.03 23.98 -14.08
C PRO A 553 30.39 23.61 -14.70
N MET A 554 30.41 23.32 -15.98
CA MET A 554 31.57 22.87 -16.73
C MET A 554 31.89 23.81 -17.93
N SER A 555 33.09 23.69 -18.46
CA SER A 555 33.53 24.48 -19.62
C SER A 555 33.13 23.92 -20.98
N GLY A 556 32.48 22.75 -21.01
CA GLY A 556 32.05 22.09 -22.25
C GLY A 556 31.27 20.81 -21.99
N GLU A 557 30.90 20.13 -23.08
CA GLU A 557 30.09 18.89 -23.09
C GLU A 557 30.94 17.66 -23.45
N LYS A 558 32.26 17.74 -23.47
CA LYS A 558 33.14 16.62 -23.84
C LYS A 558 33.05 15.49 -22.81
N SER A 559 33.39 14.27 -23.22
CA SER A 559 33.31 13.07 -22.36
C SER A 559 34.06 13.22 -21.03
N CYS A 560 35.18 13.96 -20.99
CA CYS A 560 35.91 14.23 -19.75
C CYS A 560 35.10 15.09 -18.77
N ASN A 561 34.28 16.04 -19.24
CA ASN A 561 33.41 16.86 -18.39
C ASN A 561 32.25 16.05 -17.85
N VAL A 562 31.67 15.18 -18.70
CA VAL A 562 30.58 14.26 -18.27
C VAL A 562 31.08 13.27 -17.21
N VAL A 563 32.26 12.69 -17.40
CA VAL A 563 32.91 11.80 -16.42
C VAL A 563 33.19 12.55 -15.11
N GLY A 564 33.71 13.77 -15.19
CA GLY A 564 33.94 14.64 -14.02
C GLY A 564 32.66 14.89 -13.23
N HIS A 565 31.55 15.25 -13.92
CA HIS A 565 30.25 15.44 -13.32
C HIS A 565 29.73 14.15 -12.66
N CYS A 566 29.82 13.01 -13.34
CA CYS A 566 29.40 11.71 -12.76
C CYS A 566 30.17 11.38 -11.48
N LEU A 567 31.48 11.58 -11.47
CA LEU A 567 32.31 11.32 -10.29
C LEU A 567 31.93 12.25 -9.12
N GLU A 568 31.71 13.54 -9.35
CA GLU A 568 31.26 14.48 -8.33
C GLU A 568 29.87 14.10 -7.80
N ALA A 569 28.92 13.77 -8.69
CA ALA A 569 27.56 13.39 -8.32
C ALA A 569 27.51 12.09 -7.54
N TRP A 570 28.28 11.09 -7.97
CA TRP A 570 28.30 9.77 -7.32
C TRP A 570 29.06 9.78 -5.99
N ALA A 571 30.06 10.65 -5.87
CA ALA A 571 30.73 10.86 -4.58
C ALA A 571 29.82 11.56 -3.56
N ALA A 572 28.93 12.46 -4.01
CA ALA A 572 28.04 13.20 -3.14
C ALA A 572 26.81 12.36 -2.71
N TRP A 573 26.17 11.63 -3.62
CA TRP A 573 24.87 11.00 -3.41
C TRP A 573 24.86 9.48 -3.60
N GLY A 574 25.95 8.88 -4.01
CA GLY A 574 26.05 7.45 -4.31
C GLY A 574 25.94 7.13 -5.79
N ARG A 575 26.47 5.98 -6.17
CA ARG A 575 26.49 5.48 -7.54
C ARG A 575 25.13 4.87 -7.91
N PRO A 576 24.50 5.26 -9.04
CA PRO A 576 23.26 4.62 -9.50
C PRO A 576 23.53 3.24 -10.12
N ASP A 577 22.54 2.35 -10.09
CA ASP A 577 22.60 1.08 -10.82
C ASP A 577 22.47 1.31 -12.33
N SER A 578 21.65 2.29 -12.73
CA SER A 578 21.39 2.62 -14.12
C SER A 578 21.41 4.13 -14.36
N LEU A 579 21.99 4.53 -15.47
CA LEU A 579 22.03 5.93 -15.93
C LEU A 579 21.41 6.01 -17.33
N LYS A 580 20.43 6.90 -17.50
CA LYS A 580 19.77 7.18 -18.77
C LYS A 580 20.15 8.56 -19.27
N THR A 581 20.66 8.65 -20.51
CA THR A 581 21.04 9.90 -21.18
C THR A 581 20.34 10.03 -22.53
N ASP A 582 20.51 11.15 -23.21
CA ASP A 582 20.18 11.26 -24.63
C ASP A 582 21.18 10.49 -25.53
N ASN A 583 20.99 10.57 -26.86
CA ASN A 583 21.86 9.95 -27.84
C ASN A 583 23.02 10.89 -28.29
N GLY A 584 23.35 11.90 -27.50
CA GLY A 584 24.42 12.82 -27.83
C GLY A 584 25.77 12.12 -28.06
N PRO A 585 26.62 12.65 -28.95
CA PRO A 585 27.89 12.00 -29.31
C PRO A 585 28.82 11.78 -28.12
N THR A 586 28.68 12.59 -27.10
CA THR A 586 29.44 12.47 -25.85
C THR A 586 29.07 11.20 -25.06
N TYR A 587 27.81 10.93 -24.94
CA TYR A 587 27.27 9.77 -24.21
C TYR A 587 27.43 8.44 -24.97
N THR A 588 27.41 8.52 -26.31
CA THR A 588 27.65 7.35 -27.16
C THR A 588 29.12 7.05 -27.38
N SER A 589 30.03 7.92 -26.87
CA SER A 589 31.46 7.72 -27.01
C SER A 589 31.98 6.45 -26.32
N LYS A 590 32.96 5.77 -26.94
CA LYS A 590 33.60 4.59 -26.34
C LYS A 590 34.20 4.85 -24.96
N SER A 591 34.74 6.07 -24.75
CA SER A 591 35.33 6.51 -23.49
C SER A 591 34.30 6.52 -22.36
N PHE A 592 33.11 7.11 -22.59
CA PHE A 592 32.08 7.19 -21.59
C PHE A 592 31.44 5.80 -21.32
N GLN A 593 31.22 5.00 -22.36
CA GLN A 593 30.72 3.64 -22.20
C GLN A 593 31.67 2.73 -21.40
N THR A 594 33.00 2.89 -21.65
CA THR A 594 34.02 2.15 -20.88
C THR A 594 34.02 2.61 -19.41
N PHE A 595 33.91 3.93 -19.17
CA PHE A 595 33.77 4.48 -17.80
C PHE A 595 32.56 3.88 -17.07
N CYS A 596 31.39 3.88 -17.68
CA CYS A 596 30.20 3.28 -17.08
C CYS A 596 30.38 1.79 -16.76
N LYS A 597 31.03 1.02 -17.66
CA LYS A 597 31.35 -0.40 -17.43
C LYS A 597 32.29 -0.60 -16.23
N ILE A 598 33.37 0.19 -16.15
CA ILE A 598 34.33 0.13 -15.04
C ILE A 598 33.62 0.43 -13.72
N MET A 599 32.77 1.44 -13.71
CA MET A 599 32.00 1.84 -12.53
C MET A 599 30.78 0.94 -12.26
N GLN A 600 30.55 -0.10 -13.07
CA GLN A 600 29.41 -1.02 -12.97
C GLN A 600 28.05 -0.30 -12.99
N VAL A 601 27.90 0.69 -13.83
CA VAL A 601 26.65 1.42 -14.06
C VAL A 601 26.09 1.00 -15.41
N SER A 602 24.83 0.53 -15.42
CA SER A 602 24.13 0.20 -16.67
C SER A 602 23.75 1.49 -17.39
N HIS A 603 24.39 1.78 -18.51
CA HIS A 603 24.09 2.97 -19.31
C HIS A 603 23.09 2.65 -20.41
N SER A 604 22.01 3.44 -20.49
CA SER A 604 21.01 3.37 -21.55
C SER A 604 20.79 4.75 -22.17
N THR A 605 20.61 4.76 -23.48
CA THR A 605 20.29 6.00 -24.22
C THR A 605 18.80 6.04 -24.55
N GLY A 606 18.25 7.24 -24.69
CA GLY A 606 16.87 7.44 -25.12
C GLY A 606 16.66 6.93 -26.56
N LEU A 607 15.41 6.60 -26.89
CA LEU A 607 15.05 6.28 -28.28
C LEU A 607 15.17 7.56 -29.13
N PRO A 608 15.78 7.47 -30.34
CA PRO A 608 15.85 8.61 -31.25
C PRO A 608 14.46 9.19 -31.50
N TYR A 609 14.34 10.51 -31.54
CA TYR A 609 13.10 11.26 -31.78
C TYR A 609 11.99 11.07 -30.73
N ASN A 610 12.33 10.61 -29.50
CA ASN A 610 11.37 10.56 -28.38
C ASN A 610 11.74 11.60 -27.30
N PRO A 611 11.24 12.85 -27.40
CA PRO A 611 11.53 13.90 -26.43
C PRO A 611 10.97 13.61 -25.03
N GLN A 612 9.96 12.78 -24.91
CA GLN A 612 9.39 12.42 -23.59
C GLN A 612 10.25 11.44 -22.79
N GLY A 613 11.20 10.76 -23.43
CA GLY A 613 12.05 9.76 -22.78
C GLY A 613 12.95 10.32 -21.67
N GLN A 614 13.19 11.63 -21.63
CA GLN A 614 14.00 12.35 -20.64
C GLN A 614 13.24 13.48 -19.91
N GLY A 615 11.92 13.49 -19.99
CA GLY A 615 11.10 14.56 -19.43
C GLY A 615 11.25 14.78 -17.91
N ILE A 616 11.95 13.91 -17.16
CA ILE A 616 12.24 14.12 -15.74
C ILE A 616 13.42 15.09 -15.59
N VAL A 617 14.54 14.84 -16.29
CA VAL A 617 15.69 15.74 -16.24
C VAL A 617 15.42 17.08 -16.93
N GLU A 618 14.62 17.11 -18.01
CA GLU A 618 14.19 18.34 -18.66
C GLU A 618 13.37 19.25 -17.73
N ARG A 619 12.49 18.66 -16.90
CA ARG A 619 11.78 19.41 -15.85
C ARG A 619 12.74 19.91 -14.78
N ALA A 620 13.72 19.11 -14.39
CA ALA A 620 14.76 19.54 -13.45
C ALA A 620 15.55 20.73 -14.00
N HIS A 621 15.88 20.75 -15.30
CA HIS A 621 16.51 21.92 -15.97
C HIS A 621 15.67 23.19 -15.86
N ARG A 622 14.37 23.08 -16.10
CA ARG A 622 13.44 24.22 -16.00
C ARG A 622 13.41 24.77 -14.59
N THR A 623 13.17 23.90 -13.61
CA THR A 623 13.10 24.26 -12.20
C THR A 623 14.41 24.89 -11.70
N LEU A 624 15.55 24.33 -12.10
CA LEU A 624 16.87 24.86 -11.76
C LEU A 624 17.09 26.26 -12.36
N LYS A 625 16.75 26.45 -13.64
CA LYS A 625 16.87 27.77 -14.31
C LYS A 625 15.96 28.83 -13.71
N GLU A 626 14.71 28.46 -13.41
CA GLU A 626 13.76 29.35 -12.75
C GLU A 626 14.27 29.80 -11.38
N LEU A 627 14.84 28.86 -10.60
CA LEU A 627 15.39 29.18 -9.28
C LEU A 627 16.61 30.07 -9.37
N LEU A 628 17.57 29.79 -10.28
CA LEU A 628 18.72 30.64 -10.55
C LEU A 628 18.31 32.05 -10.97
N GLN A 629 17.22 32.21 -11.73
CA GLN A 629 16.65 33.53 -12.07
C GLN A 629 16.05 34.23 -10.85
N LYS A 630 15.33 33.52 -10.00
CA LYS A 630 14.76 34.09 -8.77
C LYS A 630 15.81 34.52 -7.74
N GLN A 631 16.98 33.87 -7.74
CA GLN A 631 18.08 34.19 -6.84
C GLN A 631 18.93 35.36 -7.30
N LYS A 632 18.72 35.90 -8.53
CA LYS A 632 19.38 37.13 -8.99
C LYS A 632 18.96 38.33 -8.15
N GLY A 633 19.92 39.12 -7.67
CA GLY A 633 19.67 40.25 -6.77
C GLY A 633 19.60 39.90 -5.29
N GLY A 634 19.79 38.60 -4.92
CA GLY A 634 19.87 38.11 -3.56
C GLY A 634 21.28 37.74 -3.11
N ILE A 635 21.39 36.88 -2.11
CA ILE A 635 22.67 36.40 -1.51
C ILE A 635 23.58 35.71 -2.55
N ALA A 636 23.01 35.21 -3.65
CA ALA A 636 23.75 34.54 -4.72
C ALA A 636 24.41 35.50 -5.73
N ASP A 637 24.03 36.79 -5.70
CA ASP A 637 24.49 37.74 -6.70
C ASP A 637 25.99 38.04 -6.56
N GLY A 638 26.73 38.05 -7.68
CA GLY A 638 28.19 38.27 -7.71
C GLY A 638 29.04 37.08 -7.24
N ARG A 639 28.46 35.96 -6.80
CA ARG A 639 29.23 34.76 -6.42
C ARG A 639 29.68 33.96 -7.64
N PRO A 640 30.73 33.14 -7.50
CA PRO A 640 31.14 32.21 -8.56
C PRO A 640 30.01 31.26 -8.98
N PRO A 641 29.95 30.84 -10.27
CA PRO A 641 28.90 29.95 -10.79
C PRO A 641 28.67 28.67 -9.97
N LYS A 642 29.74 28.10 -9.41
CA LYS A 642 29.67 26.90 -8.56
C LYS A 642 28.91 27.16 -7.25
N GLU A 643 29.11 28.30 -6.62
CA GLU A 643 28.42 28.69 -5.38
C GLU A 643 26.97 29.04 -5.65
N GLN A 644 26.67 29.78 -6.74
CA GLN A 644 25.29 30.07 -7.15
C GLN A 644 24.50 28.75 -7.36
N LEU A 645 25.14 27.81 -8.07
CA LEU A 645 24.55 26.53 -8.37
C LEU A 645 24.36 25.69 -7.09
N SER A 646 25.34 25.69 -6.18
CA SER A 646 25.24 24.97 -4.89
C SER A 646 24.10 25.50 -4.02
N LEU A 647 23.88 26.81 -3.99
CA LEU A 647 22.77 27.41 -3.25
C LEU A 647 21.42 27.03 -3.87
N ALA A 648 21.33 27.00 -5.21
CA ALA A 648 20.13 26.55 -5.90
C ALA A 648 19.83 25.07 -5.62
N LEU A 649 20.86 24.21 -5.67
CA LEU A 649 20.73 22.78 -5.36
C LEU A 649 20.32 22.54 -3.89
N PHE A 650 20.87 23.30 -2.97
CA PHE A 650 20.46 23.24 -1.56
C PHE A 650 18.95 23.52 -1.43
N THR A 651 18.47 24.59 -2.06
CA THR A 651 17.05 24.95 -2.03
C THR A 651 16.14 23.92 -2.72
N LEU A 652 16.63 23.19 -3.72
CA LEU A 652 15.83 22.20 -4.46
C LEU A 652 15.78 20.82 -3.78
N ASN A 653 16.83 20.49 -3.03
CA ASN A 653 16.97 19.16 -2.44
C ASN A 653 16.53 19.11 -0.96
N PHE A 654 16.44 20.26 -0.29
CA PHE A 654 16.09 20.41 1.13
C PHE A 654 15.04 21.49 1.37
#